data_01ecf30960842f6f3783cc0191fe45f9
#
_entry.id   01ecf30960842f6f3783cc0191fe45f9
#
_cell.length_a   1.000
_cell.length_b   1.000
_cell.length_c   1.000
_cell.angle_alpha   90.00
_cell.angle_beta   90.00
_cell.angle_gamma   90.00
#
_symmetry.space_group_name_H-M   'P 1'
#
loop_
_entity.id
_entity.type
_entity.pdbx_description
1 polymer ?
#
loop_
_entity_poly.entity_id
_entity_poly.type
_entity_poly.pdbx_seq_one_letter_code
_entity_poly.pdbx_strand_id
1 'polypeptide(L)'
;MIDHFNNIPTELKNCPQWVLWRKEKRDGKPTKVPYQVNSKMAQANNRNTWSSFEEVVEVYQQGGYNGIGFVFSKQDDYVGIDLDKCVVDGDLSELAQDIMNIVPSYTEYSPSGNGIHIIAKGKIPLRGVGTGKKNPTIGLEVYRHGRYFTFTANSINNLTVEESTENLKILFQKYIEKKEVPAAPKTLAVPRESNISNLSNSELWERMFNSKNGRTIRDLFCGMLINSDHSSTDMALTNHLAFWTDKDPMKMDSMFRETSLMRDKWDKPHSSDGRTYGQMTIEKAIESTHSSVSDYNHSSDYNRKNDVHCLVNEQVETNGIKKGSWWSENNGRTSFLHHIMVEYILQENKIVRFPNEDGDIYVYNKATGIYELDKTCRKLRSLVRDAEILKRNQVREVQEYIMDMSPVVNEESKNYIAVENGLLHLDSMEFKEFTPEVFVTKKIPTKYNSNAFDSFVERTLMKVSDGHLPTIKNIHEMFGAVLYPTLLVPKMFYLYGRSAHNGKSTVLYMIQKTFNSGENISAISPQKLAENAFAGSSIYGKLANIVDDQPDEVIRDSGTLKTIITGGYVDIEYKGKGSQTVQMNTVCITASNHYPNFREHGNQINKRLHILPFDHNFMNDSERISEMESMKQLETVSAREYVLKLAIDAIKEMKKRKVDILTYNEKAEEAKQNFMEYNDPLADFFFEYDKQFFEEVRGTDALKAYDEWCKDNHVQHPLGQKQFKDAVCTKYGMEWKDKKVKINGTSKTVKGFKSKPATY
;
A
#
# COMPACT_ATOMS: atom_id res chain seq x y z
N MET A 1 20.73 -15.94 -44.11
CA MET A 1 20.11 -15.71 -42.76
C MET A 1 21.13 -15.29 -41.67
N ILE A 2 22.43 -15.22 -41.98
CA ILE A 2 23.45 -14.64 -41.07
C ILE A 2 23.31 -13.12 -40.99
N ASP A 3 22.73 -12.49 -41.99
CA ASP A 3 22.56 -11.01 -42.05
C ASP A 3 21.67 -10.38 -40.97
N HIS A 4 20.83 -11.19 -40.32
CA HIS A 4 19.86 -10.65 -39.34
C HIS A 4 20.52 -10.06 -38.08
N PHE A 5 21.67 -10.61 -37.64
CA PHE A 5 22.36 -10.12 -36.44
C PHE A 5 23.56 -9.21 -36.73
N ASN A 6 23.70 -8.73 -37.97
CA ASN A 6 24.82 -7.88 -38.37
C ASN A 6 24.81 -6.53 -37.63
N ASN A 7 23.65 -6.00 -37.29
CA ASN A 7 23.47 -4.73 -36.62
C ASN A 7 23.83 -4.74 -35.12
N ILE A 8 24.09 -5.92 -34.52
CA ILE A 8 24.60 -5.99 -33.15
C ILE A 8 26.04 -5.50 -33.11
N PRO A 9 26.41 -4.57 -32.22
CA PRO A 9 27.78 -4.08 -32.07
C PRO A 9 28.80 -5.21 -31.87
N THR A 10 29.94 -5.14 -32.61
CA THR A 10 30.98 -6.14 -32.58
C THR A 10 31.56 -6.37 -31.19
N GLU A 11 31.63 -5.32 -30.38
CA GLU A 11 32.10 -5.44 -29.00
C GLU A 11 31.23 -6.33 -28.11
N LEU A 12 29.88 -6.30 -28.29
CA LEU A 12 28.97 -7.21 -27.57
C LEU A 12 29.12 -8.66 -28.10
N LYS A 13 29.30 -8.85 -29.41
CA LYS A 13 29.55 -10.18 -30.02
C LYS A 13 30.79 -10.84 -29.44
N ASN A 14 31.83 -10.05 -29.17
CA ASN A 14 33.09 -10.53 -28.60
C ASN A 14 32.99 -10.95 -27.11
N CYS A 15 31.88 -10.66 -26.44
CA CYS A 15 31.66 -11.05 -25.05
C CYS A 15 31.05 -12.46 -24.96
N PRO A 16 31.62 -13.39 -24.16
CA PRO A 16 31.04 -14.73 -23.97
C PRO A 16 29.89 -14.68 -22.94
N GLN A 17 28.87 -13.86 -23.20
CA GLN A 17 27.76 -13.56 -22.29
C GLN A 17 26.39 -13.77 -22.97
N TRP A 18 26.35 -14.65 -23.98
CA TRP A 18 25.13 -14.87 -24.73
C TRP A 18 24.41 -16.15 -24.28
N VAL A 19 23.06 -16.08 -24.43
CA VAL A 19 22.13 -17.17 -24.10
C VAL A 19 21.06 -17.26 -25.19
N LEU A 20 20.44 -18.41 -25.31
CA LEU A 20 19.20 -18.60 -26.06
C LEU A 20 18.00 -18.27 -25.18
N TRP A 21 16.81 -18.02 -25.76
CA TRP A 21 15.61 -17.93 -24.97
C TRP A 21 14.39 -18.54 -25.66
N ARG A 22 13.45 -19.04 -24.82
CA ARG A 22 12.14 -19.53 -25.25
C ARG A 22 11.03 -18.80 -24.50
N LYS A 23 9.88 -18.63 -25.19
CA LYS A 23 8.66 -18.14 -24.59
C LYS A 23 7.90 -19.32 -23.97
N GLU A 24 7.79 -19.37 -22.67
CA GLU A 24 7.12 -20.42 -21.91
C GLU A 24 6.00 -19.85 -21.08
N LYS A 25 4.99 -20.67 -20.77
CA LYS A 25 3.99 -20.31 -19.77
C LYS A 25 4.48 -20.81 -18.41
N ARG A 26 4.76 -19.88 -17.48
CA ARG A 26 5.04 -20.16 -16.07
C ARG A 26 3.99 -19.47 -15.22
N ASP A 27 3.36 -20.19 -14.32
CA ASP A 27 2.27 -19.69 -13.47
C ASP A 27 1.17 -18.95 -14.27
N GLY A 28 0.85 -19.51 -15.45
CA GLY A 28 -0.15 -18.96 -16.36
C GLY A 28 0.29 -17.74 -17.19
N LYS A 29 1.48 -17.16 -16.93
CA LYS A 29 1.99 -15.95 -17.62
C LYS A 29 3.06 -16.33 -18.65
N PRO A 30 3.07 -15.71 -19.83
CA PRO A 30 4.15 -15.90 -20.82
C PRO A 30 5.43 -15.27 -20.28
N THR A 31 6.48 -16.11 -20.15
CA THR A 31 7.79 -15.73 -19.63
C THR A 31 8.88 -16.06 -20.64
N LYS A 32 9.85 -15.17 -20.83
CA LYS A 32 11.05 -15.41 -21.63
C LYS A 32 12.07 -16.12 -20.75
N VAL A 33 12.32 -17.40 -21.00
CA VAL A 33 13.22 -18.26 -20.20
C VAL A 33 14.55 -18.41 -20.91
N PRO A 34 15.70 -18.10 -20.25
CA PRO A 34 17.02 -18.22 -20.87
C PRO A 34 17.53 -19.69 -20.87
N TYR A 35 18.19 -20.05 -21.94
CA TYR A 35 18.74 -21.38 -22.17
C TYR A 35 20.22 -21.33 -22.60
N GLN A 36 20.96 -22.36 -22.19
CA GLN A 36 22.29 -22.67 -22.66
C GLN A 36 22.22 -23.33 -24.04
N VAL A 37 23.33 -23.38 -24.77
CA VAL A 37 23.46 -24.10 -26.04
C VAL A 37 23.19 -25.61 -25.93
N ASN A 38 23.36 -26.19 -24.76
CA ASN A 38 23.07 -27.62 -24.46
C ASN A 38 21.62 -27.87 -24.02
N SER A 39 20.70 -26.94 -24.26
CA SER A 39 19.27 -27.00 -23.93
C SER A 39 18.94 -27.02 -22.43
N LYS A 40 19.89 -26.82 -21.52
CA LYS A 40 19.61 -26.59 -20.09
C LYS A 40 19.27 -25.14 -19.86
N MET A 41 18.53 -24.85 -18.77
CA MET A 41 18.26 -23.49 -18.40
C MET A 41 19.54 -22.72 -18.08
N ALA A 42 19.64 -21.48 -18.56
CA ALA A 42 20.72 -20.57 -18.21
C ALA A 42 20.32 -19.71 -17.00
N GLN A 43 21.31 -19.18 -16.30
CA GLN A 43 21.14 -18.34 -15.12
C GLN A 43 21.90 -17.02 -15.31
N ALA A 44 21.21 -15.88 -15.14
CA ALA A 44 21.81 -14.57 -15.33
C ALA A 44 22.88 -14.18 -14.28
N ASN A 45 23.08 -14.98 -13.26
CA ASN A 45 24.11 -14.80 -12.23
C ASN A 45 25.20 -15.89 -12.25
N ASN A 46 25.18 -16.81 -13.23
CA ASN A 46 26.14 -17.92 -13.33
C ASN A 46 26.80 -17.94 -14.73
N ARG A 47 28.01 -17.42 -14.78
CA ARG A 47 28.80 -17.30 -16.01
C ARG A 47 29.03 -18.64 -16.75
N ASN A 48 29.08 -19.75 -16.04
CA ASN A 48 29.27 -21.09 -16.64
C ASN A 48 28.05 -21.55 -17.47
N THR A 49 26.97 -20.78 -17.47
CA THR A 49 25.76 -21.07 -18.24
C THR A 49 25.57 -20.16 -19.45
N TRP A 50 26.57 -19.35 -19.77
CA TRP A 50 26.61 -18.48 -20.95
C TRP A 50 27.58 -19.02 -22.00
N SER A 51 27.42 -18.59 -23.22
CA SER A 51 28.24 -19.04 -24.36
C SER A 51 28.73 -17.85 -25.18
N SER A 52 29.56 -18.11 -26.16
CA SER A 52 29.97 -17.13 -27.16
C SER A 52 28.76 -16.77 -28.07
N PHE A 53 28.86 -15.65 -28.76
CA PHE A 53 27.86 -15.21 -29.72
C PHE A 53 27.69 -16.24 -30.86
N GLU A 54 28.79 -16.73 -31.39
CA GLU A 54 28.82 -17.68 -32.50
C GLU A 54 28.10 -19.00 -32.14
N GLU A 55 28.42 -19.57 -30.97
CA GLU A 55 27.76 -20.79 -30.50
C GLU A 55 26.25 -20.63 -30.33
N VAL A 56 25.83 -19.50 -29.77
CA VAL A 56 24.41 -19.24 -29.54
C VAL A 56 23.67 -18.99 -30.86
N VAL A 57 24.28 -18.29 -31.81
CA VAL A 57 23.68 -18.09 -33.17
C VAL A 57 23.61 -19.39 -33.94
N GLU A 58 24.62 -20.25 -33.87
CA GLU A 58 24.61 -21.56 -34.53
C GLU A 58 23.46 -22.44 -34.01
N VAL A 59 23.27 -22.52 -32.69
CA VAL A 59 22.16 -23.31 -32.11
C VAL A 59 20.81 -22.65 -32.38
N TYR A 60 20.72 -21.32 -32.38
CA TYR A 60 19.49 -20.59 -32.75
C TYR A 60 19.04 -20.92 -34.18
N GLN A 61 20.00 -21.04 -35.14
CA GLN A 61 19.72 -21.36 -36.53
C GLN A 61 19.18 -22.79 -36.73
N GLN A 62 19.51 -23.71 -35.82
CA GLN A 62 18.97 -25.07 -35.81
C GLN A 62 17.49 -25.10 -35.42
N GLY A 63 16.97 -24.01 -34.89
CA GLY A 63 15.57 -23.84 -34.50
C GLY A 63 15.25 -24.26 -33.05
N GLY A 64 14.01 -24.08 -32.68
CA GLY A 64 13.52 -24.46 -31.34
C GLY A 64 13.67 -23.38 -30.28
N TYR A 65 14.19 -22.17 -30.59
CA TYR A 65 14.29 -21.01 -29.70
C TYR A 65 13.63 -19.80 -30.34
N ASN A 66 13.18 -18.88 -29.49
CA ASN A 66 12.52 -17.66 -29.94
C ASN A 66 13.50 -16.50 -30.22
N GLY A 67 14.76 -16.64 -29.79
CA GLY A 67 15.79 -15.65 -30.03
C GLY A 67 17.03 -15.85 -29.17
N ILE A 68 17.91 -14.87 -29.25
CA ILE A 68 19.16 -14.79 -28.45
C ILE A 68 19.04 -13.65 -27.43
N GLY A 69 19.89 -13.67 -26.41
CA GLY A 69 19.92 -12.61 -25.38
C GLY A 69 21.33 -12.44 -24.81
N PHE A 70 21.60 -11.24 -24.33
CA PHE A 70 22.88 -10.87 -23.70
C PHE A 70 22.71 -10.72 -22.20
N VAL A 71 23.61 -11.29 -21.40
CA VAL A 71 23.59 -11.27 -19.94
C VAL A 71 24.52 -10.16 -19.42
N PHE A 72 23.98 -9.25 -18.60
CA PHE A 72 24.77 -8.22 -17.92
C PHE A 72 25.47 -8.82 -16.70
N SER A 73 26.78 -8.62 -16.62
CA SER A 73 27.69 -9.21 -15.63
C SER A 73 28.18 -8.17 -14.62
N LYS A 74 28.60 -8.60 -13.43
CA LYS A 74 29.31 -7.71 -12.48
C LYS A 74 30.74 -7.36 -12.92
N GLN A 75 31.25 -8.06 -13.93
CA GLN A 75 32.64 -7.98 -14.37
C GLN A 75 32.83 -7.08 -15.60
N ASP A 76 31.73 -6.57 -16.14
CA ASP A 76 31.72 -5.59 -17.23
C ASP A 76 31.00 -4.31 -16.79
N ASP A 77 31.14 -3.27 -17.60
CA ASP A 77 30.51 -1.96 -17.37
C ASP A 77 29.25 -1.76 -18.24
N TYR A 78 28.69 -2.82 -18.82
CA TYR A 78 27.47 -2.70 -19.61
C TYR A 78 26.24 -2.44 -18.75
N VAL A 79 25.40 -1.52 -19.25
CA VAL A 79 24.13 -1.14 -18.65
C VAL A 79 23.03 -1.34 -19.68
N GLY A 80 22.00 -2.08 -19.31
CA GLY A 80 20.78 -2.25 -20.09
C GLY A 80 19.67 -1.33 -19.58
N ILE A 81 19.05 -0.61 -20.52
CA ILE A 81 17.87 0.24 -20.28
C ILE A 81 16.73 -0.37 -21.09
N ASP A 82 15.66 -0.73 -20.44
CA ASP A 82 14.43 -1.29 -21.02
C ASP A 82 13.29 -0.28 -20.83
N LEU A 83 12.64 0.12 -21.92
CA LEU A 83 11.51 1.01 -21.91
C LEU A 83 10.33 0.37 -22.62
N ASP A 84 9.36 -0.04 -21.81
CA ASP A 84 8.13 -0.71 -22.27
C ASP A 84 7.09 0.27 -22.79
N LYS A 85 6.27 -0.20 -23.76
CA LYS A 85 5.09 0.51 -24.29
C LYS A 85 5.38 1.94 -24.78
N CYS A 86 6.55 2.14 -25.33
CA CYS A 86 7.01 3.43 -25.82
C CYS A 86 6.99 3.57 -27.36
N VAL A 87 6.48 2.55 -28.07
CA VAL A 87 6.27 2.54 -29.52
C VAL A 87 4.78 2.39 -29.78
N VAL A 88 4.20 3.37 -30.47
CA VAL A 88 2.76 3.39 -30.85
C VAL A 88 2.67 3.60 -32.34
N ASP A 89 1.96 2.71 -33.05
CA ASP A 89 1.79 2.72 -34.51
C ASP A 89 3.10 2.80 -35.31
N GLY A 90 4.19 2.29 -34.73
CA GLY A 90 5.53 2.28 -35.32
C GLY A 90 6.40 3.51 -34.96
N ASP A 91 5.83 4.51 -34.34
CA ASP A 91 6.54 5.74 -33.94
C ASP A 91 6.99 5.68 -32.48
N LEU A 92 8.15 6.24 -32.20
CA LEU A 92 8.71 6.37 -30.86
C LEU A 92 8.00 7.51 -30.09
N SER A 93 7.58 7.24 -28.87
CA SER A 93 7.04 8.26 -27.98
C SER A 93 8.07 9.36 -27.67
N GLU A 94 7.59 10.55 -27.30
CA GLU A 94 8.47 11.65 -26.87
C GLU A 94 9.40 11.23 -25.72
N LEU A 95 8.91 10.39 -24.80
CA LEU A 95 9.70 9.81 -23.70
C LEU A 95 10.84 8.95 -24.23
N ALA A 96 10.60 8.09 -25.21
CA ALA A 96 11.63 7.25 -25.80
C ALA A 96 12.69 8.09 -26.53
N GLN A 97 12.26 9.08 -27.28
CA GLN A 97 13.16 10.02 -27.96
C GLN A 97 14.03 10.80 -26.96
N ASP A 98 13.45 11.30 -25.86
CA ASP A 98 14.19 12.02 -24.82
C ASP A 98 15.20 11.11 -24.13
N ILE A 99 14.84 9.87 -23.79
CA ILE A 99 15.75 8.90 -23.17
C ILE A 99 16.89 8.54 -24.11
N MET A 100 16.61 8.32 -25.40
CA MET A 100 17.63 8.09 -26.42
C MET A 100 18.57 9.30 -26.63
N ASN A 101 18.05 10.53 -26.50
CA ASN A 101 18.85 11.75 -26.56
C ASN A 101 19.74 11.92 -25.32
N ILE A 102 19.24 11.49 -24.13
CA ILE A 102 20.03 11.52 -22.89
C ILE A 102 21.14 10.45 -22.94
N VAL A 103 20.83 9.25 -23.43
CA VAL A 103 21.78 8.12 -23.52
C VAL A 103 21.91 7.72 -25.00
N PRO A 104 22.67 8.47 -25.79
CA PRO A 104 22.89 8.19 -27.22
C PRO A 104 23.85 6.98 -27.39
N SER A 105 23.29 5.78 -27.37
CA SER A 105 24.01 4.52 -27.46
C SER A 105 23.23 3.52 -28.30
N TYR A 106 23.76 2.33 -28.54
CA TYR A 106 23.07 1.30 -29.31
C TYR A 106 21.67 1.07 -28.80
N THR A 107 20.70 1.21 -29.67
CA THR A 107 19.27 1.08 -29.36
C THR A 107 18.57 0.20 -30.38
N GLU A 108 17.76 -0.74 -29.92
CA GLU A 108 16.95 -1.63 -30.76
C GLU A 108 15.51 -1.75 -30.28
N TYR A 109 14.61 -2.16 -31.14
CA TYR A 109 13.25 -2.52 -30.75
C TYR A 109 13.26 -3.81 -29.91
N SER A 110 12.43 -3.84 -28.86
CA SER A 110 12.21 -5.06 -28.08
C SER A 110 11.47 -6.12 -28.90
N PRO A 111 11.52 -7.43 -28.52
CA PRO A 111 10.84 -8.50 -29.27
C PRO A 111 9.33 -8.37 -29.42
N SER A 112 8.69 -7.51 -28.64
CA SER A 112 7.25 -7.22 -28.76
C SER A 112 6.95 -6.17 -29.85
N GLY A 113 7.96 -5.42 -30.27
CA GLY A 113 7.80 -4.25 -31.16
C GLY A 113 7.27 -3.01 -30.47
N ASN A 114 6.80 -3.10 -29.21
CA ASN A 114 6.15 -1.99 -28.50
C ASN A 114 7.06 -1.26 -27.51
N GLY A 115 8.30 -1.68 -27.38
CA GLY A 115 9.31 -1.11 -26.48
C GLY A 115 10.67 -1.07 -27.12
N ILE A 116 11.66 -0.48 -26.41
CA ILE A 116 13.04 -0.38 -26.87
C ILE A 116 14.02 -0.87 -25.78
N HIS A 117 15.16 -1.39 -26.23
CA HIS A 117 16.30 -1.65 -25.39
C HIS A 117 17.48 -0.72 -25.79
N ILE A 118 18.07 -0.04 -24.81
CA ILE A 118 19.30 0.73 -25.02
C ILE A 118 20.43 0.01 -24.26
N ILE A 119 21.55 -0.20 -24.91
CA ILE A 119 22.75 -0.78 -24.31
C ILE A 119 23.83 0.29 -24.28
N ALA A 120 24.30 0.63 -23.09
CA ALA A 120 25.36 1.61 -22.88
C ALA A 120 26.46 1.05 -21.98
N LYS A 121 27.61 1.70 -21.89
CA LYS A 121 28.62 1.47 -20.87
C LYS A 121 28.57 2.53 -19.80
N GLY A 122 28.90 2.18 -18.56
CA GLY A 122 29.08 3.15 -17.51
C GLY A 122 28.56 2.72 -16.14
N LYS A 123 28.64 3.64 -15.19
CA LYS A 123 28.24 3.42 -13.81
C LYS A 123 26.90 4.08 -13.53
N ILE A 124 25.93 3.29 -13.10
CA ILE A 124 24.65 3.84 -12.63
C ILE A 124 24.76 4.28 -11.16
N PRO A 125 24.12 5.39 -10.74
CA PRO A 125 24.21 5.94 -9.39
C PRO A 125 23.37 5.14 -8.39
N LEU A 126 23.75 3.88 -8.15
CA LEU A 126 23.11 3.02 -7.15
C LEU A 126 23.89 2.98 -5.85
N ARG A 127 23.23 3.21 -4.73
CA ARG A 127 23.79 2.96 -3.40
C ARG A 127 23.64 1.46 -3.07
N GLY A 128 24.76 0.79 -2.72
CA GLY A 128 24.78 -0.62 -2.30
C GLY A 128 24.86 -1.64 -3.44
N VAL A 129 24.48 -2.91 -3.14
CA VAL A 129 24.66 -4.08 -4.00
C VAL A 129 23.51 -4.33 -5.01
N GLY A 130 22.64 -3.36 -5.22
CA GLY A 130 21.49 -3.50 -6.11
C GLY A 130 21.85 -3.79 -7.57
N THR A 131 21.04 -4.58 -8.28
CA THR A 131 21.25 -4.97 -9.68
C THR A 131 20.79 -3.90 -10.67
N GLY A 132 19.84 -3.03 -10.29
CA GLY A 132 19.24 -2.00 -11.12
C GLY A 132 18.18 -1.20 -10.41
N LYS A 133 17.48 -0.33 -11.13
CA LYS A 133 16.36 0.49 -10.67
C LYS A 133 15.26 0.52 -11.71
N LYS A 134 14.03 0.70 -11.24
CA LYS A 134 12.83 0.77 -12.09
C LYS A 134 12.01 2.02 -11.77
N ASN A 135 11.38 2.56 -12.80
CA ASN A 135 10.27 3.48 -12.66
C ASN A 135 9.03 2.87 -13.35
N PRO A 136 8.16 2.15 -12.60
CA PRO A 136 7.01 1.44 -13.16
C PRO A 136 5.99 2.40 -13.83
N THR A 137 5.91 3.65 -13.36
CA THR A 137 4.96 4.66 -13.88
C THR A 137 5.16 4.95 -15.35
N ILE A 138 6.42 4.91 -15.82
CA ILE A 138 6.78 5.19 -17.21
C ILE A 138 7.33 3.97 -17.94
N GLY A 139 7.31 2.79 -17.33
CA GLY A 139 7.81 1.54 -17.89
C GLY A 139 9.33 1.50 -18.08
N LEU A 140 10.11 2.29 -17.33
CA LEU A 140 11.57 2.38 -17.45
C LEU A 140 12.24 1.45 -16.43
N GLU A 141 13.12 0.57 -16.93
CA GLU A 141 13.97 -0.30 -16.12
C GLU A 141 15.44 -0.11 -16.54
N VAL A 142 16.36 0.02 -15.56
CA VAL A 142 17.79 0.17 -15.81
C VAL A 142 18.55 -0.85 -14.98
N TYR A 143 19.40 -1.67 -15.61
CA TYR A 143 20.14 -2.76 -14.98
C TYR A 143 21.61 -2.73 -15.32
N ARG A 144 22.47 -3.10 -14.35
CA ARG A 144 23.92 -3.23 -14.53
C ARG A 144 24.42 -4.67 -14.46
N HIS A 145 23.69 -5.61 -13.84
CA HIS A 145 24.03 -7.03 -13.78
C HIS A 145 22.87 -7.90 -13.28
N GLY A 146 23.01 -9.23 -13.40
CA GLY A 146 22.04 -10.19 -12.88
C GLY A 146 20.73 -10.24 -13.66
N ARG A 147 20.75 -9.71 -14.88
CA ARG A 147 19.65 -9.75 -15.85
C ARG A 147 20.19 -10.11 -17.22
N TYR A 148 19.32 -10.59 -18.10
CA TYR A 148 19.63 -10.67 -19.51
C TYR A 148 18.57 -9.91 -20.30
N PHE A 149 18.98 -9.28 -21.39
CA PHE A 149 18.08 -8.70 -22.37
C PHE A 149 18.01 -9.59 -23.61
N THR A 150 16.82 -9.71 -24.16
CA THR A 150 16.60 -10.36 -25.45
C THR A 150 17.04 -9.40 -26.56
N PHE A 151 17.79 -9.91 -27.55
CA PHE A 151 18.30 -9.12 -28.67
C PHE A 151 17.50 -9.45 -29.94
N THR A 152 17.10 -8.41 -30.65
CA THR A 152 16.38 -8.50 -31.94
C THR A 152 17.25 -8.15 -33.13
N ALA A 153 18.33 -7.39 -32.90
CA ALA A 153 19.14 -6.77 -33.95
C ALA A 153 18.37 -5.77 -34.85
N ASN A 154 17.11 -5.46 -34.49
CA ASN A 154 16.31 -4.43 -35.18
C ASN A 154 16.68 -3.06 -34.62
N SER A 155 17.88 -2.58 -35.02
CA SER A 155 18.45 -1.32 -34.52
C SER A 155 17.62 -0.11 -34.98
N ILE A 156 17.39 0.82 -34.05
CA ILE A 156 16.70 2.09 -34.32
C ILE A 156 17.71 3.16 -34.75
N ASN A 157 18.93 3.07 -34.22
CA ASN A 157 20.04 3.94 -34.55
C ASN A 157 21.26 3.10 -34.94
N ASN A 158 22.17 3.65 -35.71
CA ASN A 158 23.39 2.95 -36.13
C ASN A 158 24.57 3.29 -35.19
N LEU A 159 24.30 3.45 -33.91
CA LEU A 159 25.31 3.78 -32.91
C LEU A 159 25.98 2.51 -32.39
N THR A 160 27.22 2.66 -31.93
CA THR A 160 27.97 1.70 -31.13
C THR A 160 27.52 1.77 -29.67
N VAL A 161 28.06 0.92 -28.80
CA VAL A 161 27.81 1.02 -27.37
C VAL A 161 28.72 2.10 -26.79
N GLU A 162 28.12 3.20 -26.33
CA GLU A 162 28.85 4.38 -25.91
C GLU A 162 29.07 4.44 -24.39
N GLU A 163 30.21 5.02 -23.97
CA GLU A 163 30.45 5.35 -22.56
C GLU A 163 29.50 6.47 -22.13
N SER A 164 28.66 6.19 -21.16
CA SER A 164 27.50 7.01 -20.81
C SER A 164 27.35 7.27 -19.30
N THR A 165 28.41 7.17 -18.50
CA THR A 165 28.35 7.32 -17.03
C THR A 165 27.66 8.63 -16.62
N GLU A 166 28.00 9.76 -17.23
CA GLU A 166 27.37 11.06 -16.90
C GLU A 166 25.94 11.13 -17.44
N ASN A 167 25.68 10.59 -18.61
CA ASN A 167 24.35 10.50 -19.20
C ASN A 167 23.41 9.61 -18.37
N LEU A 168 23.91 8.51 -17.84
CA LEU A 168 23.17 7.64 -16.91
C LEU A 168 22.84 8.36 -15.60
N LYS A 169 23.71 9.24 -15.10
CA LYS A 169 23.39 10.09 -13.94
C LYS A 169 22.24 11.06 -14.26
N ILE A 170 22.27 11.69 -15.44
CA ILE A 170 21.21 12.59 -15.91
C ILE A 170 19.89 11.81 -16.03
N LEU A 171 19.91 10.61 -16.64
CA LEU A 171 18.76 9.73 -16.75
C LEU A 171 18.16 9.39 -15.37
N PHE A 172 19.02 9.01 -14.42
CA PHE A 172 18.59 8.72 -13.05
C PHE A 172 18.02 9.94 -12.35
N GLN A 173 18.66 11.09 -12.46
CA GLN A 173 18.17 12.34 -11.87
C GLN A 173 16.82 12.78 -12.44
N LYS A 174 16.61 12.57 -13.75
CA LYS A 174 15.39 13.02 -14.44
C LYS A 174 14.23 12.04 -14.23
N TYR A 175 14.49 10.73 -14.25
CA TYR A 175 13.43 9.72 -14.33
C TYR A 175 13.38 8.73 -13.16
N ILE A 176 14.39 8.65 -12.29
CA ILE A 176 14.48 7.64 -11.23
C ILE A 176 14.63 8.23 -9.83
N GLU A 177 15.33 9.36 -9.64
CA GLU A 177 15.60 9.95 -8.32
C GLU A 177 14.72 11.18 -8.03
N LYS A 178 14.19 11.27 -6.79
CA LYS A 178 13.54 12.50 -6.26
C LYS A 178 14.60 13.38 -5.60
N LYS A 179 14.71 14.66 -5.98
CA LYS A 179 15.70 15.62 -5.43
C LYS A 179 15.16 16.49 -4.30
N GLU A 180 16.02 16.78 -3.32
CA GLU A 180 15.90 17.82 -2.27
C GLU A 180 16.81 19.03 -2.55
N VAL A 181 16.42 20.22 -2.08
CA VAL A 181 16.94 21.57 -2.46
C VAL A 181 17.47 22.36 -1.27
N PRO A 182 18.36 23.36 -1.43
CA PRO A 182 18.17 24.65 -0.74
C PRO A 182 18.45 25.94 -1.58
N ALA A 183 18.02 27.00 -1.15
CA ALA A 183 17.42 28.32 -1.18
C ALA A 183 18.34 29.51 -1.56
N ALA A 184 17.88 30.59 -2.12
CA ALA A 184 17.27 31.84 -1.78
C ALA A 184 17.51 33.00 -2.84
N PRO A 185 16.90 34.20 -2.77
CA PRO A 185 16.16 34.81 -3.88
C PRO A 185 16.70 36.11 -4.51
N LYS A 186 16.14 36.57 -5.64
CA LYS A 186 16.16 37.97 -6.11
C LYS A 186 14.90 38.38 -6.91
N THR A 187 14.60 39.64 -6.81
CA THR A 187 13.41 40.45 -7.05
C THR A 187 13.06 40.75 -8.52
N LEU A 188 11.76 40.99 -8.75
CA LEU A 188 11.10 41.21 -10.02
C LEU A 188 10.71 42.68 -10.28
N ALA A 189 10.51 43.05 -11.55
CA ALA A 189 10.16 44.35 -12.06
C ALA A 189 8.64 44.50 -12.35
N VAL A 190 8.14 45.73 -12.33
CA VAL A 190 6.75 46.21 -12.20
C VAL A 190 5.95 46.32 -13.52
N PRO A 191 4.59 46.21 -13.51
CA PRO A 191 3.69 45.95 -14.65
C PRO A 191 2.98 47.18 -15.25
N ARG A 192 2.32 46.96 -16.42
CA ARG A 192 1.39 47.90 -17.08
C ARG A 192 -0.06 47.55 -16.75
N GLU A 193 -0.89 48.55 -16.52
CA GLU A 193 -2.29 48.44 -16.16
C GLU A 193 -3.21 48.00 -17.32
N SER A 194 -4.11 47.02 -17.08
CA SER A 194 -5.16 46.61 -17.98
C SER A 194 -6.52 46.54 -17.26
N ASN A 195 -7.64 46.66 -18.00
CA ASN A 195 -8.99 46.72 -17.46
C ASN A 195 -9.45 45.42 -16.74
N ILE A 196 -8.64 44.35 -16.73
CA ILE A 196 -8.90 43.07 -16.09
C ILE A 196 -8.36 43.06 -14.66
N SER A 197 -7.44 43.97 -14.33
CA SER A 197 -6.84 44.11 -12.99
C SER A 197 -7.87 44.40 -11.89
N ASN A 198 -9.06 44.86 -12.26
CA ASN A 198 -10.13 45.24 -11.31
C ASN A 198 -11.12 44.09 -10.97
N LEU A 199 -11.03 42.92 -11.65
CA LEU A 199 -11.87 41.78 -11.34
C LEU A 199 -11.33 41.00 -10.16
N SER A 200 -12.20 40.51 -9.29
CA SER A 200 -11.83 39.54 -8.23
C SER A 200 -11.40 38.18 -8.83
N ASN A 201 -10.65 37.40 -8.08
CA ASN A 201 -10.31 36.05 -8.52
C ASN A 201 -11.56 35.20 -8.78
N SER A 202 -12.58 35.32 -7.93
CA SER A 202 -13.84 34.60 -8.07
C SER A 202 -14.55 34.90 -9.39
N GLU A 203 -14.64 36.20 -9.79
CA GLU A 203 -15.22 36.60 -11.07
C GLU A 203 -14.42 36.10 -12.25
N LEU A 204 -13.10 36.06 -12.12
CA LEU A 204 -12.22 35.57 -13.17
C LEU A 204 -12.36 34.05 -13.34
N TRP A 205 -12.41 33.30 -12.24
CA TRP A 205 -12.67 31.87 -12.25
C TRP A 205 -14.02 31.54 -12.87
N GLU A 206 -15.06 32.30 -12.53
CA GLU A 206 -16.41 32.10 -13.12
C GLU A 206 -16.37 32.29 -14.63
N ARG A 207 -15.71 33.34 -15.15
CA ARG A 207 -15.53 33.56 -16.60
C ARG A 207 -14.74 32.44 -17.24
N MET A 208 -13.67 31.99 -16.61
CA MET A 208 -12.83 30.89 -17.09
C MET A 208 -13.63 29.58 -17.17
N PHE A 209 -14.43 29.27 -16.16
CA PHE A 209 -15.25 28.07 -16.10
C PHE A 209 -16.40 28.07 -17.11
N ASN A 210 -16.89 29.24 -17.50
CA ASN A 210 -17.96 29.42 -18.50
C ASN A 210 -17.39 29.57 -19.94
N SER A 211 -16.09 29.51 -20.14
CA SER A 211 -15.45 29.59 -21.44
C SER A 211 -15.50 28.25 -22.21
N LYS A 212 -15.13 28.29 -23.51
CA LYS A 212 -15.03 27.10 -24.36
C LYS A 212 -14.15 25.99 -23.75
N ASN A 213 -13.10 26.38 -23.01
CA ASN A 213 -12.20 25.46 -22.31
C ASN A 213 -12.54 25.30 -20.83
N GLY A 214 -13.70 25.79 -20.41
CA GLY A 214 -14.09 25.86 -18.99
C GLY A 214 -14.08 24.53 -18.27
N ARG A 215 -14.44 23.44 -18.95
CA ARG A 215 -14.36 22.07 -18.39
C ARG A 215 -12.91 21.71 -18.04
N THR A 216 -12.00 21.83 -19.00
CA THR A 216 -10.57 21.55 -18.79
C THR A 216 -9.97 22.40 -17.69
N ILE A 217 -10.33 23.69 -17.66
CA ILE A 217 -9.86 24.63 -16.62
C ILE A 217 -10.37 24.23 -15.25
N ARG A 218 -11.63 23.79 -15.14
CA ARG A 218 -12.24 23.32 -13.89
C ARG A 218 -11.58 22.01 -13.40
N ASP A 219 -11.30 21.09 -14.32
CA ASP A 219 -10.61 19.83 -14.02
C ASP A 219 -9.21 20.12 -13.44
N LEU A 220 -8.47 21.03 -14.06
CA LEU A 220 -7.16 21.48 -13.59
C LEU A 220 -7.27 22.21 -12.23
N PHE A 221 -8.27 23.08 -12.06
CA PHE A 221 -8.54 23.77 -10.78
C PHE A 221 -8.79 22.79 -9.63
N CYS A 222 -9.52 21.70 -9.91
CA CYS A 222 -9.80 20.63 -8.96
C CYS A 222 -8.62 19.66 -8.75
N GLY A 223 -7.47 19.88 -9.40
CA GLY A 223 -6.27 19.08 -9.22
C GLY A 223 -6.20 17.82 -10.07
N MET A 224 -7.02 17.69 -11.11
CA MET A 224 -6.90 16.57 -12.05
C MET A 224 -5.58 16.64 -12.80
N LEU A 225 -4.79 15.57 -12.68
CA LEU A 225 -3.46 15.50 -13.29
C LEU A 225 -3.53 15.06 -14.76
N ILE A 226 -2.89 15.82 -15.64
CA ILE A 226 -2.66 15.42 -17.02
C ILE A 226 -1.59 14.30 -17.01
N ASN A 227 -1.92 13.13 -17.53
CA ASN A 227 -1.03 11.95 -17.58
C ASN A 227 -0.37 11.61 -16.23
N SER A 228 -1.06 11.87 -15.11
CA SER A 228 -0.54 11.68 -13.75
C SER A 228 0.72 12.50 -13.45
N ASP A 229 0.99 13.57 -14.23
CA ASP A 229 2.14 14.44 -14.03
C ASP A 229 1.73 15.83 -13.52
N HIS A 230 2.20 16.16 -12.31
CA HIS A 230 1.98 17.45 -11.69
C HIS A 230 2.60 18.62 -12.48
N SER A 231 3.79 18.42 -13.08
CA SER A 231 4.48 19.52 -13.74
C SER A 231 3.80 19.95 -15.03
N SER A 232 3.34 18.98 -15.83
CA SER A 232 2.53 19.23 -17.02
C SER A 232 1.19 19.84 -16.67
N THR A 233 0.57 19.39 -15.58
CA THR A 233 -0.72 19.89 -15.09
C THR A 233 -0.60 21.33 -14.59
N ASP A 234 0.43 21.64 -13.79
CA ASP A 234 0.73 23.00 -13.32
C ASP A 234 0.92 23.96 -14.51
N MET A 235 1.70 23.54 -15.51
CA MET A 235 1.95 24.33 -16.70
C MET A 235 0.68 24.56 -17.51
N ALA A 236 -0.16 23.53 -17.69
CA ALA A 236 -1.41 23.65 -18.42
C ALA A 236 -2.37 24.63 -17.76
N LEU A 237 -2.55 24.57 -16.45
CA LEU A 237 -3.35 25.54 -15.73
C LEU A 237 -2.76 26.94 -15.81
N THR A 238 -1.44 27.06 -15.62
CA THR A 238 -0.74 28.36 -15.63
C THR A 238 -0.82 29.01 -17.01
N ASN A 239 -0.83 28.26 -18.11
CA ASN A 239 -1.08 28.78 -19.46
C ASN A 239 -2.48 29.37 -19.61
N HIS A 240 -3.51 28.71 -19.05
CA HIS A 240 -4.86 29.28 -19.00
C HIS A 240 -4.90 30.56 -18.17
N LEU A 241 -4.24 30.58 -17.01
CA LEU A 241 -4.12 31.77 -16.18
C LEU A 241 -3.44 32.91 -16.93
N ALA A 242 -2.33 32.64 -17.64
CA ALA A 242 -1.63 33.67 -18.43
C ALA A 242 -2.54 34.32 -19.48
N PHE A 243 -3.38 33.56 -20.14
CA PHE A 243 -4.36 34.10 -21.10
C PHE A 243 -5.43 34.98 -20.42
N TRP A 244 -6.02 34.50 -19.32
CA TRP A 244 -7.17 35.13 -18.67
C TRP A 244 -6.83 36.28 -17.74
N THR A 245 -5.59 36.34 -17.23
CA THR A 245 -5.10 37.43 -16.36
C THR A 245 -4.33 38.50 -17.11
N ASP A 246 -4.36 38.49 -18.45
CA ASP A 246 -3.53 39.38 -19.27
C ASP A 246 -2.04 39.30 -18.96
N LYS A 247 -1.56 38.07 -18.59
CA LYS A 247 -0.20 37.78 -18.21
C LYS A 247 0.28 38.51 -16.93
N ASP A 248 -0.63 38.87 -16.03
CA ASP A 248 -0.27 39.45 -14.74
C ASP A 248 0.25 38.35 -13.79
N PRO A 249 1.57 38.37 -13.47
CA PRO A 249 2.17 37.31 -12.68
C PRO A 249 1.64 37.22 -11.26
N MET A 250 1.27 38.35 -10.64
CA MET A 250 0.75 38.39 -9.27
C MET A 250 -0.65 37.80 -9.20
N LYS A 251 -1.48 38.11 -10.20
CA LYS A 251 -2.82 37.58 -10.34
C LYS A 251 -2.77 36.08 -10.63
N MET A 252 -1.87 35.63 -11.52
CA MET A 252 -1.65 34.23 -11.83
C MET A 252 -1.25 33.44 -10.58
N ASP A 253 -0.30 33.93 -9.79
CA ASP A 253 0.12 33.27 -8.55
C ASP A 253 -1.01 33.22 -7.52
N SER A 254 -1.71 34.33 -7.32
CA SER A 254 -2.86 34.40 -6.42
C SER A 254 -3.95 33.38 -6.80
N MET A 255 -4.28 33.28 -8.08
CA MET A 255 -5.29 32.35 -8.58
C MET A 255 -4.82 30.89 -8.52
N PHE A 256 -3.55 30.61 -8.81
CA PHE A 256 -3.02 29.25 -8.70
C PHE A 256 -3.07 28.72 -7.27
N ARG A 257 -2.84 29.59 -6.27
CA ARG A 257 -2.91 29.23 -4.84
C ARG A 257 -4.31 28.82 -4.37
N GLU A 258 -5.38 29.18 -5.09
CA GLU A 258 -6.75 28.82 -4.80
C GLU A 258 -7.11 27.42 -5.33
N THR A 259 -6.21 26.75 -6.08
CA THR A 259 -6.48 25.48 -6.73
C THR A 259 -5.98 24.28 -5.91
N SER A 260 -6.55 23.12 -6.18
CA SER A 260 -6.10 21.86 -5.58
C SER A 260 -4.71 21.40 -6.07
N LEU A 261 -4.10 22.10 -7.03
CA LEU A 261 -2.72 21.86 -7.47
C LEU A 261 -1.70 22.53 -6.57
N MET A 262 -2.13 23.48 -5.69
CA MET A 262 -1.22 24.17 -4.77
C MET A 262 -0.58 23.18 -3.80
N ARG A 263 0.74 23.23 -3.71
CA ARG A 263 1.56 22.39 -2.82
C ARG A 263 2.88 23.06 -2.49
N ASP A 264 3.57 22.62 -1.47
CA ASP A 264 4.84 23.19 -0.97
C ASP A 264 5.90 23.38 -2.05
N LYS A 265 5.86 22.61 -3.13
CA LYS A 265 6.78 22.74 -4.27
C LYS A 265 6.66 24.11 -4.94
N TRP A 266 5.48 24.71 -4.94
CA TRP A 266 5.22 25.98 -5.60
C TRP A 266 6.11 27.12 -5.08
N ASP A 267 6.34 27.13 -3.77
CA ASP A 267 7.12 28.14 -3.06
C ASP A 267 8.59 27.76 -2.86
N LYS A 268 8.99 26.54 -3.27
CA LYS A 268 10.38 26.08 -3.12
C LYS A 268 11.26 26.66 -4.24
N PRO A 269 12.45 27.20 -3.90
CA PRO A 269 13.45 27.60 -4.88
C PRO A 269 13.77 26.45 -5.84
N HIS A 270 13.78 26.73 -7.13
CA HIS A 270 13.98 25.73 -8.20
C HIS A 270 15.05 26.13 -9.21
N SER A 271 15.64 27.29 -9.06
CA SER A 271 16.72 27.81 -9.91
C SER A 271 17.91 28.25 -9.07
N SER A 272 19.09 28.25 -9.67
CA SER A 272 20.34 28.70 -9.03
C SER A 272 20.35 30.21 -8.68
N ASP A 273 19.45 30.99 -9.28
CA ASP A 273 19.23 32.41 -9.00
C ASP A 273 18.19 32.66 -7.91
N GLY A 274 17.62 31.59 -7.33
CA GLY A 274 16.69 31.63 -6.20
C GLY A 274 15.23 31.75 -6.56
N ARG A 275 14.83 31.71 -7.83
CA ARG A 275 13.43 31.71 -8.23
C ARG A 275 12.73 30.43 -7.79
N THR A 276 11.46 30.59 -7.32
CA THR A 276 10.64 29.45 -6.93
C THR A 276 10.14 28.68 -8.15
N TYR A 277 9.69 27.45 -7.93
CA TYR A 277 9.06 26.65 -8.97
C TYR A 277 7.83 27.36 -9.56
N GLY A 278 7.02 27.99 -8.73
CA GLY A 278 5.85 28.77 -9.16
C GLY A 278 6.23 29.94 -10.05
N GLN A 279 7.24 30.73 -9.63
CA GLN A 279 7.75 31.87 -10.43
C GLN A 279 8.23 31.43 -11.82
N MET A 280 9.01 30.35 -11.89
CA MET A 280 9.49 29.81 -13.16
C MET A 280 8.38 29.25 -14.04
N THR A 281 7.34 28.64 -13.45
CA THR A 281 6.20 28.11 -14.16
C THR A 281 5.35 29.24 -14.74
N ILE A 282 5.13 30.33 -13.97
CA ILE A 282 4.43 31.53 -14.41
C ILE A 282 5.20 32.23 -15.55
N GLU A 283 6.51 32.41 -15.42
CA GLU A 283 7.34 33.00 -16.46
C GLU A 283 7.24 32.23 -17.79
N LYS A 284 7.40 30.91 -17.73
CA LYS A 284 7.26 30.05 -18.92
C LYS A 284 5.87 30.11 -19.55
N ALA A 285 4.82 30.18 -18.72
CA ALA A 285 3.46 30.31 -19.22
C ALA A 285 3.22 31.65 -19.90
N ILE A 286 3.77 32.75 -19.36
CA ILE A 286 3.72 34.10 -19.97
C ILE A 286 4.44 34.11 -21.33
N GLU A 287 5.64 33.49 -21.40
CA GLU A 287 6.43 33.40 -22.63
C GLU A 287 5.73 32.55 -23.71
N SER A 288 5.10 31.46 -23.33
CA SER A 288 4.45 30.53 -24.26
C SER A 288 3.06 31.00 -24.73
N THR A 289 2.41 31.93 -24.00
CA THR A 289 1.10 32.45 -24.35
C THR A 289 1.22 33.64 -25.32
N HIS A 290 0.81 33.43 -26.57
CA HIS A 290 0.97 34.46 -27.62
C HIS A 290 -0.12 35.54 -27.62
N SER A 291 -1.35 35.22 -27.12
CA SER A 291 -2.48 36.15 -27.04
C SER A 291 -3.09 36.16 -25.65
N SER A 292 -3.74 37.28 -25.29
CA SER A 292 -4.44 37.42 -24.02
C SER A 292 -5.94 37.73 -24.24
N VAL A 293 -6.73 37.71 -23.18
CA VAL A 293 -8.15 37.99 -23.26
C VAL A 293 -8.43 39.43 -23.72
N SER A 294 -7.53 40.37 -23.43
CA SER A 294 -7.64 41.75 -23.90
C SER A 294 -7.41 41.88 -25.41
N ASP A 295 -6.54 41.06 -26.00
CA ASP A 295 -6.33 41.03 -27.46
C ASP A 295 -7.59 40.55 -28.21
N TYR A 296 -8.39 39.65 -27.59
CA TYR A 296 -9.66 39.17 -28.16
C TYR A 296 -10.79 40.19 -28.09
N ASN A 297 -10.77 41.11 -27.10
CA ASN A 297 -11.77 42.16 -26.96
C ASN A 297 -11.57 43.34 -27.92
N HIS A 298 -10.42 43.43 -28.62
CA HIS A 298 -10.12 44.46 -29.60
C HIS A 298 -10.41 44.07 -31.07
N SER A 299 -10.74 42.81 -31.35
CA SER A 299 -11.20 42.37 -32.68
C SER A 299 -12.73 42.29 -32.71
N SER A 300 -13.38 43.46 -32.70
CA SER A 300 -14.78 43.62 -33.01
C SER A 300 -14.98 43.45 -34.51
N ASP A 301 -15.34 42.25 -34.96
CA ASP A 301 -16.22 42.01 -36.08
C ASP A 301 -16.54 40.52 -36.21
N TYR A 302 -17.53 40.11 -35.44
CA TYR A 302 -18.41 39.00 -35.81
C TYR A 302 -19.72 39.09 -35.00
N ASN A 303 -20.55 40.12 -35.36
CA ASN A 303 -21.98 40.09 -35.05
C ASN A 303 -22.61 39.01 -35.92
N ARG A 304 -23.02 37.90 -35.33
CA ARG A 304 -24.26 37.16 -35.70
C ARG A 304 -24.66 36.17 -34.60
N LYS A 305 -25.68 36.66 -33.87
CA LYS A 305 -26.83 35.92 -33.37
C LYS A 305 -26.59 34.50 -32.87
N ASN A 306 -26.40 34.36 -31.59
CA ASN A 306 -27.22 33.46 -30.77
C ASN A 306 -27.29 34.06 -29.37
N ASP A 307 -28.27 34.89 -29.19
CA ASP A 307 -28.76 35.35 -27.88
C ASP A 307 -29.26 34.09 -27.13
N VAL A 308 -28.47 33.63 -26.20
CA VAL A 308 -28.99 32.95 -25.03
C VAL A 308 -28.99 34.02 -23.95
N HIS A 309 -30.07 34.69 -23.81
CA HIS A 309 -30.37 35.53 -22.66
C HIS A 309 -30.26 34.66 -21.41
N CYS A 310 -29.11 34.74 -20.73
CA CYS A 310 -29.07 34.43 -19.34
C CYS A 310 -29.50 35.68 -18.60
N LEU A 311 -30.75 35.70 -18.15
CA LEU A 311 -31.28 36.65 -17.23
C LEU A 311 -30.49 36.53 -15.93
N VAL A 312 -29.56 37.45 -15.73
CA VAL A 312 -29.03 37.74 -14.39
C VAL A 312 -29.65 39.06 -13.97
N ASN A 313 -30.69 38.95 -13.25
CA ASN A 313 -31.15 40.02 -12.38
C ASN A 313 -31.34 39.48 -10.96
N GLU A 314 -30.63 40.15 -10.04
CA GLU A 314 -30.99 40.43 -8.67
C GLU A 314 -31.01 39.25 -7.68
N GLN A 315 -30.17 39.38 -6.65
CA GLN A 315 -30.31 38.78 -5.30
C GLN A 315 -30.83 37.32 -5.34
N VAL A 316 -29.90 36.37 -5.60
CA VAL A 316 -30.20 34.97 -5.40
C VAL A 316 -29.85 34.64 -3.95
N GLU A 317 -30.87 34.71 -3.08
CA GLU A 317 -30.95 33.71 -2.03
C GLU A 317 -30.64 32.35 -2.63
N THR A 318 -29.92 31.49 -1.93
CA THR A 318 -29.53 30.15 -2.34
C THR A 318 -30.75 29.27 -2.67
N ASN A 319 -31.39 29.53 -3.81
CA ASN A 319 -32.45 28.70 -4.34
C ASN A 319 -31.80 27.59 -5.18
N GLY A 320 -31.64 26.40 -4.57
CA GLY A 320 -31.13 25.21 -5.23
C GLY A 320 -31.91 24.85 -6.51
N ILE A 321 -31.31 24.04 -7.36
CA ILE A 321 -31.92 23.57 -8.61
C ILE A 321 -33.22 22.84 -8.27
N LYS A 322 -34.33 23.28 -8.92
CA LYS A 322 -35.66 22.69 -8.66
C LYS A 322 -35.83 21.39 -9.44
N LYS A 323 -36.54 20.43 -8.85
CA LYS A 323 -36.92 19.19 -9.51
C LYS A 323 -37.68 19.49 -10.82
N GLY A 324 -37.25 18.87 -11.93
CA GLY A 324 -37.87 19.05 -13.26
C GLY A 324 -37.24 20.13 -14.14
N SER A 325 -36.30 20.95 -13.62
CA SER A 325 -35.65 22.03 -14.41
C SER A 325 -34.67 21.54 -15.48
N TRP A 326 -34.48 20.24 -15.61
CA TRP A 326 -33.62 19.63 -16.61
C TRP A 326 -34.25 19.38 -17.98
N TRP A 327 -35.47 19.92 -18.22
CA TRP A 327 -36.10 19.95 -19.51
C TRP A 327 -36.07 21.36 -20.08
N SER A 328 -35.53 21.50 -21.28
CA SER A 328 -35.50 22.76 -22.06
C SER A 328 -36.34 22.63 -23.30
N GLU A 329 -37.21 23.59 -23.58
CA GLU A 329 -38.01 23.64 -24.75
C GLU A 329 -37.54 24.78 -25.68
N ASN A 330 -37.08 24.43 -26.90
CA ASN A 330 -36.64 25.38 -27.92
C ASN A 330 -37.29 25.05 -29.25
N ASN A 331 -38.03 25.97 -29.83
CA ASN A 331 -38.71 25.84 -31.11
C ASN A 331 -39.59 24.58 -31.22
N GLY A 332 -40.33 24.23 -30.17
CA GLY A 332 -41.19 23.06 -30.11
C GLY A 332 -40.44 21.71 -30.00
N ARG A 333 -39.14 21.72 -29.73
CA ARG A 333 -38.33 20.53 -29.40
C ARG A 333 -37.92 20.55 -27.97
N THR A 334 -38.28 19.50 -27.24
CA THR A 334 -37.87 19.30 -25.85
C THR A 334 -36.50 18.62 -25.82
N SER A 335 -35.54 19.21 -25.10
CA SER A 335 -34.20 18.71 -24.91
C SER A 335 -33.98 18.37 -23.44
N PHE A 336 -33.33 17.24 -23.18
CA PHE A 336 -32.95 16.80 -21.82
C PHE A 336 -31.57 17.31 -21.47
N LEU A 337 -31.46 18.04 -20.39
CA LEU A 337 -30.22 18.65 -19.87
C LEU A 337 -29.65 17.77 -18.75
N HIS A 338 -28.82 16.77 -19.12
CA HIS A 338 -28.25 15.77 -18.19
C HIS A 338 -27.54 16.44 -17.02
N HIS A 339 -26.70 17.47 -17.27
CA HIS A 339 -25.91 18.16 -16.26
C HIS A 339 -26.78 18.82 -15.18
N ILE A 340 -27.90 19.42 -15.53
CA ILE A 340 -28.82 20.05 -14.57
C ILE A 340 -29.43 19.00 -13.63
N MET A 341 -29.79 17.83 -14.17
CA MET A 341 -30.30 16.74 -13.35
C MET A 341 -29.20 16.17 -12.44
N VAL A 342 -27.98 16.06 -12.92
CA VAL A 342 -26.83 15.61 -12.13
C VAL A 342 -26.56 16.58 -10.99
N GLU A 343 -26.51 17.87 -11.26
CA GLU A 343 -26.33 18.91 -10.22
C GLU A 343 -27.44 18.84 -9.16
N TYR A 344 -28.70 18.67 -9.58
CA TYR A 344 -29.82 18.46 -8.65
C TYR A 344 -29.58 17.21 -7.78
N ILE A 345 -29.20 16.07 -8.37
CA ILE A 345 -29.00 14.84 -7.63
C ILE A 345 -27.83 14.98 -6.64
N LEU A 346 -26.73 15.61 -7.05
CA LEU A 346 -25.55 15.85 -6.18
C LEU A 346 -25.84 16.88 -5.07
N GLN A 347 -26.75 17.84 -5.32
CA GLN A 347 -27.20 18.77 -4.30
C GLN A 347 -28.03 18.09 -3.21
N GLU A 348 -28.99 17.24 -3.59
CA GLU A 348 -29.89 16.53 -2.70
C GLU A 348 -29.22 15.36 -1.97
N ASN A 349 -28.18 14.78 -2.59
CA ASN A 349 -27.53 13.59 -2.11
C ASN A 349 -26.01 13.80 -2.01
N LYS A 350 -25.44 13.40 -0.91
CA LYS A 350 -23.99 13.41 -0.75
C LYS A 350 -23.41 12.13 -1.35
N ILE A 351 -22.77 12.30 -2.50
CA ILE A 351 -22.15 11.23 -3.27
C ILE A 351 -20.67 11.56 -3.39
N VAL A 352 -19.79 10.61 -3.16
CA VAL A 352 -18.33 10.77 -3.29
C VAL A 352 -17.74 9.61 -4.07
N ARG A 353 -16.62 9.86 -4.74
CA ARG A 353 -15.85 8.87 -5.47
C ARG A 353 -14.53 8.60 -4.77
N PHE A 354 -14.19 7.31 -4.63
CA PHE A 354 -12.88 6.91 -4.14
C PHE A 354 -11.92 6.68 -5.33
N PRO A 355 -10.68 7.18 -5.31
CA PRO A 355 -9.77 7.15 -6.47
C PRO A 355 -9.01 5.82 -6.58
N ASN A 356 -9.73 4.70 -6.59
CA ASN A 356 -9.18 3.39 -6.90
C ASN A 356 -9.40 3.03 -8.39
N GLU A 357 -8.80 1.92 -8.84
CA GLU A 357 -8.91 1.48 -10.24
C GLU A 357 -10.37 1.28 -10.70
N ASP A 358 -11.26 0.89 -9.79
CA ASP A 358 -12.69 0.67 -10.05
C ASP A 358 -13.51 1.98 -10.01
N GLY A 359 -12.94 3.09 -9.52
CA GLY A 359 -13.66 4.35 -9.32
C GLY A 359 -14.88 4.21 -8.41
N ASP A 360 -14.72 3.53 -7.28
CA ASP A 360 -15.79 3.18 -6.36
C ASP A 360 -16.61 4.41 -5.93
N ILE A 361 -17.92 4.34 -6.09
CA ILE A 361 -18.87 5.38 -5.71
C ILE A 361 -19.49 5.04 -4.35
N TYR A 362 -19.51 6.03 -3.47
CA TYR A 362 -20.15 5.95 -2.17
C TYR A 362 -21.28 6.98 -2.06
N VAL A 363 -22.43 6.53 -1.55
CA VAL A 363 -23.60 7.37 -1.34
C VAL A 363 -23.86 7.47 0.17
N TYR A 364 -23.95 8.68 0.70
CA TYR A 364 -24.31 8.90 2.09
C TYR A 364 -25.74 8.45 2.36
N ASN A 365 -25.91 7.57 3.31
CA ASN A 365 -27.23 7.11 3.74
C ASN A 365 -27.65 7.85 5.03
N LYS A 366 -28.62 8.74 4.93
CA LYS A 366 -29.13 9.52 6.08
C LYS A 366 -29.70 8.64 7.21
N ALA A 367 -30.23 7.45 6.89
CA ALA A 367 -30.81 6.54 7.89
C ALA A 367 -29.70 5.80 8.69
N THR A 368 -28.59 5.46 8.07
CA THR A 368 -27.48 4.78 8.73
C THR A 368 -26.39 5.73 9.22
N GLY A 369 -26.32 6.95 8.68
CA GLY A 369 -25.34 7.97 9.02
C GLY A 369 -23.94 7.73 8.46
N ILE A 370 -23.78 6.82 7.50
CA ILE A 370 -22.50 6.45 6.88
C ILE A 370 -22.58 6.49 5.36
N TYR A 371 -21.42 6.47 4.71
CA TYR A 371 -21.31 6.30 3.27
C TYR A 371 -21.31 4.80 2.91
N GLU A 372 -22.18 4.43 1.99
CA GLU A 372 -22.36 3.04 1.55
C GLU A 372 -21.89 2.87 0.11
N LEU A 373 -21.05 1.87 -0.12
CA LEU A 373 -20.52 1.54 -1.45
C LEU A 373 -21.61 1.08 -2.43
N ASP A 374 -21.68 1.68 -3.61
CA ASP A 374 -22.59 1.29 -4.69
C ASP A 374 -21.86 0.60 -5.87
N LYS A 375 -21.31 -0.59 -5.62
CA LYS A 375 -20.57 -1.38 -6.64
C LYS A 375 -21.31 -1.62 -7.96
N THR A 376 -22.62 -1.60 -7.94
CA THR A 376 -23.45 -1.94 -9.10
C THR A 376 -24.25 -0.77 -9.64
N CYS A 377 -23.99 0.43 -9.15
CA CYS A 377 -24.74 1.65 -9.46
C CYS A 377 -26.26 1.49 -9.24
N ARG A 378 -26.69 0.61 -8.33
CA ARG A 378 -28.11 0.41 -8.03
C ARG A 378 -28.70 1.60 -7.27
N LYS A 379 -27.95 2.16 -6.33
CA LYS A 379 -28.36 3.35 -5.57
C LYS A 379 -28.43 4.56 -6.48
N LEU A 380 -27.41 4.77 -7.31
CA LEU A 380 -27.44 5.85 -8.32
C LEU A 380 -28.64 5.71 -9.24
N ARG A 381 -28.95 4.51 -9.74
CA ARG A 381 -30.15 4.27 -10.56
C ARG A 381 -31.45 4.58 -9.82
N SER A 382 -31.50 4.27 -8.53
CA SER A 382 -32.67 4.62 -7.73
C SER A 382 -32.82 6.13 -7.60
N LEU A 383 -31.74 6.86 -7.29
CA LEU A 383 -31.75 8.32 -7.18
C LEU A 383 -32.19 8.99 -8.50
N VAL A 384 -31.70 8.52 -9.65
CA VAL A 384 -32.14 9.01 -10.95
C VAL A 384 -33.63 8.76 -11.16
N ARG A 385 -34.13 7.55 -10.89
CA ARG A 385 -35.55 7.19 -11.03
C ARG A 385 -36.44 7.98 -10.07
N ASP A 386 -35.98 8.22 -8.85
CA ASP A 386 -36.71 8.96 -7.82
C ASP A 386 -36.79 10.46 -8.18
N ALA A 387 -35.82 10.97 -8.92
CA ALA A 387 -35.88 12.29 -9.52
C ALA A 387 -36.88 12.32 -10.68
N GLU A 388 -36.76 11.40 -11.67
CA GLU A 388 -37.67 11.25 -12.80
C GLU A 388 -37.52 9.89 -13.49
N ILE A 389 -38.61 9.43 -14.14
CA ILE A 389 -38.62 8.22 -14.96
C ILE A 389 -38.10 8.57 -16.37
N LEU A 390 -36.88 8.18 -16.64
CA LEU A 390 -36.18 8.47 -17.89
C LEU A 390 -36.05 7.22 -18.80
N LYS A 391 -35.71 7.46 -20.08
CA LYS A 391 -35.31 6.39 -21.00
C LYS A 391 -33.97 5.79 -20.54
N ARG A 392 -33.73 4.51 -20.85
CA ARG A 392 -32.56 3.75 -20.42
C ARG A 392 -31.21 4.40 -20.76
N ASN A 393 -31.10 4.98 -21.95
CA ASN A 393 -29.89 5.71 -22.37
C ASN A 393 -29.67 6.99 -21.52
N GLN A 394 -30.73 7.76 -21.24
CA GLN A 394 -30.64 8.95 -20.41
C GLN A 394 -30.24 8.61 -18.96
N VAL A 395 -30.80 7.52 -18.40
CA VAL A 395 -30.39 7.03 -17.07
C VAL A 395 -28.91 6.71 -17.05
N ARG A 396 -28.40 6.05 -18.10
CA ARG A 396 -26.98 5.71 -18.20
C ARG A 396 -26.09 6.94 -18.29
N GLU A 397 -26.45 7.91 -19.13
CA GLU A 397 -25.72 9.17 -19.25
C GLU A 397 -25.69 9.94 -17.93
N VAL A 398 -26.84 10.08 -17.25
CA VAL A 398 -26.88 10.75 -15.92
C VAL A 398 -26.00 10.00 -14.92
N GLN A 399 -25.97 8.68 -14.91
CA GLN A 399 -25.09 7.90 -14.04
C GLN A 399 -23.60 8.14 -14.33
N GLU A 400 -23.20 8.12 -15.60
CA GLU A 400 -21.83 8.39 -16.04
C GLU A 400 -21.41 9.81 -15.62
N TYR A 401 -22.27 10.81 -15.81
CA TYR A 401 -22.01 12.18 -15.35
C TYR A 401 -21.95 12.31 -13.82
N ILE A 402 -22.78 11.58 -13.05
CA ILE A 402 -22.68 11.57 -11.58
C ILE A 402 -21.32 11.01 -11.17
N MET A 403 -20.88 9.91 -11.77
CA MET A 403 -19.58 9.31 -11.49
C MET A 403 -18.43 10.28 -11.77
N ASP A 404 -18.51 11.00 -12.89
CA ASP A 404 -17.50 11.98 -13.28
C ASP A 404 -17.50 13.24 -12.39
N MET A 405 -18.66 13.73 -12.01
CA MET A 405 -18.82 14.99 -11.27
C MET A 405 -18.78 14.83 -9.75
N SER A 406 -18.86 13.60 -9.24
CA SER A 406 -18.80 13.36 -7.79
C SER A 406 -17.45 13.78 -7.20
N PRO A 407 -17.45 14.48 -6.05
CA PRO A 407 -16.22 14.85 -5.34
C PRO A 407 -15.35 13.62 -5.04
N VAL A 408 -14.03 13.77 -5.21
CA VAL A 408 -13.07 12.70 -4.91
C VAL A 408 -12.64 12.80 -3.45
N VAL A 409 -12.74 11.69 -2.72
CA VAL A 409 -12.25 11.55 -1.35
C VAL A 409 -11.15 10.51 -1.34
N ASN A 410 -9.94 10.89 -0.94
CA ASN A 410 -8.75 10.05 -1.03
C ASN A 410 -8.60 9.04 0.10
N GLU A 411 -9.23 9.27 1.26
CA GLU A 411 -9.14 8.38 2.41
C GLU A 411 -10.36 8.54 3.34
N GLU A 412 -10.66 7.50 4.11
CA GLU A 412 -11.65 7.59 5.18
C GLU A 412 -11.19 8.54 6.29
N SER A 413 -12.16 9.10 7.01
CA SER A 413 -11.91 9.95 8.18
C SER A 413 -11.42 9.09 9.35
N LYS A 414 -10.13 8.78 9.39
CA LYS A 414 -9.49 7.84 10.33
C LYS A 414 -9.71 8.15 11.81
N ASN A 415 -9.99 9.42 12.11
CA ASN A 415 -10.22 9.88 13.50
C ASN A 415 -11.68 9.78 13.93
N TYR A 416 -12.55 9.22 13.09
CA TYR A 416 -13.96 9.02 13.40
C TYR A 416 -14.35 7.57 13.28
N ILE A 417 -15.25 7.15 14.17
CA ILE A 417 -15.97 5.89 14.04
C ILE A 417 -17.47 6.13 14.20
N ALA A 418 -18.27 5.53 13.32
CA ALA A 418 -19.71 5.58 13.44
C ALA A 418 -20.17 4.49 14.41
N VAL A 419 -20.95 4.89 15.40
CA VAL A 419 -21.71 4.02 16.31
C VAL A 419 -23.20 4.13 15.98
N GLU A 420 -24.06 3.33 16.61
CA GLU A 420 -25.48 3.25 16.22
C GLU A 420 -26.22 4.60 16.33
N ASN A 421 -25.81 5.48 17.23
CA ASN A 421 -26.48 6.75 17.52
C ASN A 421 -25.67 7.98 17.13
N GLY A 422 -24.54 7.88 16.43
CA GLY A 422 -23.77 9.06 15.99
C GLY A 422 -22.31 8.74 15.66
N LEU A 423 -21.49 9.78 15.64
CA LEU A 423 -20.07 9.74 15.36
C LEU A 423 -19.26 9.97 16.63
N LEU A 424 -18.27 9.15 16.89
CA LEU A 424 -17.28 9.34 17.94
C LEU A 424 -15.96 9.79 17.33
N HIS A 425 -15.48 10.96 17.72
CA HIS A 425 -14.15 11.43 17.34
C HIS A 425 -13.11 10.80 18.26
N LEU A 426 -12.27 9.95 17.73
CA LEU A 426 -11.38 9.07 18.50
C LEU A 426 -10.24 9.82 19.23
N ASP A 427 -9.85 11.01 18.78
CA ASP A 427 -8.80 11.77 19.44
C ASP A 427 -9.33 12.60 20.61
N SER A 428 -10.41 13.34 20.43
CA SER A 428 -11.02 14.13 21.49
C SER A 428 -12.01 13.36 22.38
N MET A 429 -12.43 12.16 21.92
CA MET A 429 -13.53 11.37 22.52
C MET A 429 -14.86 12.14 22.58
N GLU A 430 -15.03 13.10 21.67
CA GLU A 430 -16.25 13.87 21.51
C GLU A 430 -17.26 13.07 20.68
N PHE A 431 -18.50 13.03 21.17
CA PHE A 431 -19.62 12.42 20.47
C PHE A 431 -20.40 13.48 19.70
N LYS A 432 -20.71 13.22 18.44
CA LYS A 432 -21.43 14.11 17.53
C LYS A 432 -22.58 13.39 16.84
N GLU A 433 -23.56 14.15 16.40
CA GLU A 433 -24.57 13.64 15.49
C GLU A 433 -23.96 13.24 14.13
N PHE A 434 -24.67 12.42 13.39
CA PHE A 434 -24.24 12.04 12.03
C PHE A 434 -24.21 13.26 11.11
N THR A 435 -23.12 13.38 10.37
CA THR A 435 -22.93 14.43 9.36
C THR A 435 -22.26 13.86 8.10
N PRO A 436 -22.68 14.28 6.91
CA PRO A 436 -22.06 13.84 5.66
C PRO A 436 -20.66 14.44 5.41
N GLU A 437 -20.21 15.42 6.18
CA GLU A 437 -18.85 15.97 6.10
C GLU A 437 -17.79 15.00 6.59
N VAL A 438 -18.19 13.96 7.34
CA VAL A 438 -17.30 12.91 7.83
C VAL A 438 -17.45 11.66 6.95
N PHE A 439 -16.41 11.34 6.16
CA PHE A 439 -16.43 10.18 5.31
C PHE A 439 -16.05 8.92 6.10
N VAL A 440 -17.06 8.19 6.56
CA VAL A 440 -16.94 6.89 7.24
C VAL A 440 -17.82 5.87 6.55
N THR A 441 -17.29 4.67 6.34
CA THR A 441 -17.96 3.58 5.62
C THR A 441 -18.39 2.42 6.52
N LYS A 442 -17.93 2.41 7.77
CA LYS A 442 -18.20 1.35 8.75
C LYS A 442 -18.96 1.90 9.94
N LYS A 443 -19.88 1.08 10.44
CA LYS A 443 -20.70 1.39 11.61
C LYS A 443 -20.64 0.25 12.62
N ILE A 444 -20.45 0.61 13.88
CA ILE A 444 -20.60 -0.32 15.00
C ILE A 444 -22.07 -0.35 15.39
N PRO A 445 -22.71 -1.54 15.42
CA PRO A 445 -24.16 -1.70 15.65
C PRO A 445 -24.51 -1.60 17.14
N THR A 446 -23.86 -0.70 17.87
CA THR A 446 -24.02 -0.49 19.30
C THR A 446 -24.07 1.00 19.58
N LYS A 447 -25.02 1.44 20.42
CA LYS A 447 -25.14 2.83 20.84
C LYS A 447 -24.03 3.19 21.83
N TYR A 448 -23.46 4.37 21.66
CA TYR A 448 -22.60 4.94 22.68
C TYR A 448 -23.44 5.53 23.82
N ASN A 449 -23.16 5.08 25.04
CA ASN A 449 -23.74 5.53 26.27
C ASN A 449 -22.63 5.66 27.32
N SER A 450 -22.29 6.88 27.70
CA SER A 450 -21.23 7.16 28.67
C SER A 450 -21.49 6.61 30.08
N ASN A 451 -22.77 6.35 30.41
CA ASN A 451 -23.20 5.83 31.70
C ASN A 451 -23.56 4.33 31.63
N ALA A 452 -23.23 3.65 30.52
CA ALA A 452 -23.54 2.23 30.39
C ALA A 452 -22.88 1.42 31.51
N PHE A 453 -23.61 0.48 32.07
CA PHE A 453 -23.13 -0.51 33.00
C PHE A 453 -23.94 -1.82 32.82
N ASP A 454 -23.27 -2.94 32.89
CA ASP A 454 -23.90 -4.25 32.88
C ASP A 454 -23.23 -5.19 33.87
N SER A 455 -24.00 -5.64 34.86
CA SER A 455 -23.47 -6.46 35.96
C SER A 455 -23.09 -7.87 35.52
N PHE A 456 -23.69 -8.40 34.43
CA PHE A 456 -23.32 -9.71 33.90
C PHE A 456 -21.96 -9.66 33.20
N VAL A 457 -21.73 -8.65 32.37
CA VAL A 457 -20.42 -8.42 31.72
C VAL A 457 -19.35 -8.25 32.76
N GLU A 458 -19.57 -7.38 33.77
CA GLU A 458 -18.59 -7.11 34.84
C GLU A 458 -18.22 -8.39 35.59
N ARG A 459 -19.22 -9.16 36.04
CA ARG A 459 -18.97 -10.43 36.74
C ARG A 459 -18.26 -11.46 35.86
N THR A 460 -18.60 -11.49 34.57
CA THR A 460 -17.94 -12.40 33.62
C THR A 460 -16.46 -12.06 33.46
N LEU A 461 -16.13 -10.77 33.32
CA LEU A 461 -14.75 -10.31 33.21
C LEU A 461 -13.96 -10.57 34.51
N MET A 462 -14.58 -10.38 35.66
CA MET A 462 -13.97 -10.72 36.95
C MET A 462 -13.68 -12.23 37.05
N LYS A 463 -14.62 -13.08 36.65
CA LYS A 463 -14.45 -14.53 36.68
C LYS A 463 -13.37 -15.03 35.71
N VAL A 464 -13.41 -14.65 34.42
CA VAL A 464 -12.41 -15.12 33.43
C VAL A 464 -10.97 -14.72 33.77
N SER A 465 -10.80 -13.69 34.58
CA SER A 465 -9.50 -13.19 35.04
C SER A 465 -9.13 -13.67 36.47
N ASP A 466 -10.00 -14.42 37.14
CA ASP A 466 -9.90 -14.72 38.60
C ASP A 466 -9.68 -13.44 39.43
N GLY A 467 -10.37 -12.36 39.09
CA GLY A 467 -10.24 -11.07 39.76
C GLY A 467 -8.92 -10.33 39.50
N HIS A 468 -8.06 -10.82 38.61
CA HIS A 468 -6.75 -10.23 38.32
C HIS A 468 -6.90 -8.96 37.48
N LEU A 469 -6.76 -7.79 38.12
CA LEU A 469 -7.00 -6.49 37.52
C LEU A 469 -6.16 -6.19 36.26
N PRO A 470 -4.85 -6.52 36.17
CA PRO A 470 -4.10 -6.34 34.93
C PRO A 470 -4.67 -7.12 33.74
N THR A 471 -5.18 -8.36 33.97
CA THR A 471 -5.83 -9.15 32.91
C THR A 471 -7.13 -8.50 32.44
N ILE A 472 -7.96 -7.99 33.36
CA ILE A 472 -9.18 -7.25 33.03
C ILE A 472 -8.84 -6.02 32.17
N LYS A 473 -7.82 -5.25 32.59
CA LYS A 473 -7.36 -4.09 31.81
C LYS A 473 -6.88 -4.47 30.43
N ASN A 474 -6.12 -5.56 30.28
CA ASN A 474 -5.70 -6.02 28.97
C ASN A 474 -6.88 -6.46 28.08
N ILE A 475 -7.93 -7.05 28.65
CA ILE A 475 -9.16 -7.35 27.91
C ILE A 475 -9.85 -6.05 27.46
N HIS A 476 -9.95 -5.04 28.32
CA HIS A 476 -10.51 -3.72 27.92
C HIS A 476 -9.64 -3.06 26.84
N GLU A 477 -8.33 -3.15 26.94
CA GLU A 477 -7.38 -2.64 25.92
C GLU A 477 -7.52 -3.39 24.60
N MET A 478 -7.79 -4.69 24.62
CA MET A 478 -8.13 -5.48 23.43
C MET A 478 -9.43 -4.99 22.80
N PHE A 479 -10.47 -4.70 23.60
CA PHE A 479 -11.71 -4.08 23.09
C PHE A 479 -11.43 -2.71 22.46
N GLY A 480 -10.59 -1.90 23.11
CA GLY A 480 -10.14 -0.60 22.60
C GLY A 480 -9.36 -0.70 21.29
N ALA A 481 -8.48 -1.68 21.16
CA ALA A 481 -7.76 -1.94 19.92
C ALA A 481 -8.71 -2.27 18.76
N VAL A 482 -9.78 -3.05 19.00
CA VAL A 482 -10.81 -3.35 17.98
C VAL A 482 -11.58 -2.10 17.59
N LEU A 483 -11.92 -1.24 18.56
CA LEU A 483 -12.62 0.01 18.31
C LEU A 483 -11.78 0.98 17.47
N TYR A 484 -10.47 0.99 17.67
CA TYR A 484 -9.58 1.96 17.04
C TYR A 484 -8.34 1.29 16.40
N PRO A 485 -8.50 0.54 15.30
CA PRO A 485 -7.39 -0.22 14.72
C PRO A 485 -6.27 0.66 14.15
N THR A 486 -6.53 1.93 13.83
CA THR A 486 -5.48 2.88 13.41
C THR A 486 -4.58 3.33 14.56
N LEU A 487 -5.02 3.11 15.81
CA LEU A 487 -4.23 3.28 17.02
C LEU A 487 -3.40 2.01 17.24
N LEU A 488 -2.43 1.80 16.40
CA LEU A 488 -1.76 0.54 16.23
C LEU A 488 -1.16 -0.02 17.54
N VAL A 489 -1.81 -1.00 18.13
CA VAL A 489 -1.19 -1.90 19.09
C VAL A 489 -0.54 -3.03 18.29
N PRO A 490 0.81 -3.08 18.12
CA PRO A 490 1.46 -4.03 17.23
C PRO A 490 1.53 -5.42 17.87
N LYS A 491 0.38 -5.92 18.33
CA LYS A 491 0.20 -7.19 19.01
C LYS A 491 -0.97 -7.97 18.43
N MET A 492 -0.78 -9.27 18.31
CA MET A 492 -1.85 -10.25 18.19
C MET A 492 -2.24 -10.68 19.61
N PHE A 493 -3.50 -10.55 19.95
CA PHE A 493 -4.02 -11.06 21.21
C PHE A 493 -4.29 -12.55 21.10
N TYR A 494 -3.72 -13.32 22.01
CA TYR A 494 -3.87 -14.77 22.05
C TYR A 494 -4.47 -15.18 23.38
N LEU A 495 -5.73 -15.61 23.36
CA LEU A 495 -6.47 -16.07 24.53
C LEU A 495 -6.15 -17.56 24.72
N TYR A 496 -5.35 -17.86 25.74
CA TYR A 496 -4.88 -19.20 26.01
C TYR A 496 -5.56 -19.80 27.26
N GLY A 497 -6.00 -21.03 27.16
CA GLY A 497 -6.53 -21.75 28.33
C GLY A 497 -6.53 -23.23 28.09
N ARG A 498 -5.82 -24.00 28.95
CA ARG A 498 -5.58 -25.44 28.81
C ARG A 498 -6.86 -26.29 28.78
N SER A 499 -7.92 -25.83 29.43
CA SER A 499 -9.19 -26.55 29.50
C SER A 499 -10.27 -25.89 28.65
N ALA A 500 -11.35 -26.64 28.37
CA ALA A 500 -12.58 -26.06 27.89
C ALA A 500 -13.31 -25.30 29.01
N HIS A 501 -14.35 -24.54 28.64
CA HIS A 501 -15.22 -23.80 29.57
C HIS A 501 -14.51 -22.77 30.46
N ASN A 502 -13.50 -22.08 29.94
CA ASN A 502 -12.75 -21.03 30.64
C ASN A 502 -13.09 -19.60 30.21
N GLY A 503 -14.12 -19.42 29.38
CA GLY A 503 -14.66 -18.12 29.02
C GLY A 503 -13.96 -17.41 27.83
N LYS A 504 -13.01 -18.04 27.15
CA LYS A 504 -12.39 -17.48 25.92
C LYS A 504 -13.42 -17.08 24.89
N SER A 505 -14.24 -18.05 24.44
CA SER A 505 -15.31 -17.84 23.47
C SER A 505 -16.34 -16.82 23.93
N THR A 506 -16.60 -16.74 25.24
CA THR A 506 -17.49 -15.75 25.85
C THR A 506 -16.96 -14.32 25.64
N VAL A 507 -15.67 -14.09 25.87
CA VAL A 507 -15.02 -12.79 25.63
C VAL A 507 -14.99 -12.45 24.14
N LEU A 508 -14.69 -13.41 23.26
CA LEU A 508 -14.77 -13.21 21.81
C LEU A 508 -16.18 -12.86 21.36
N TYR A 509 -17.19 -13.50 21.97
CA TYR A 509 -18.59 -13.22 21.69
C TYR A 509 -19.01 -11.79 22.08
N MET A 510 -18.51 -11.26 23.22
CA MET A 510 -18.70 -9.86 23.59
C MET A 510 -18.21 -8.92 22.47
N ILE A 511 -17.02 -9.18 21.92
CA ILE A 511 -16.47 -8.38 20.81
C ILE A 511 -17.36 -8.50 19.58
N GLN A 512 -17.71 -9.73 19.18
CA GLN A 512 -18.52 -9.98 17.98
C GLN A 512 -19.89 -9.27 18.06
N LYS A 513 -20.57 -9.35 19.19
CA LYS A 513 -21.90 -8.75 19.34
C LYS A 513 -21.88 -7.23 19.48
N THR A 514 -20.80 -6.70 20.02
CA THR A 514 -20.66 -5.24 20.17
C THR A 514 -20.22 -4.55 18.88
N PHE A 515 -19.24 -5.13 18.16
CA PHE A 515 -18.56 -4.45 17.06
C PHE A 515 -18.93 -4.95 15.66
N ASN A 516 -19.53 -6.15 15.53
CA ASN A 516 -19.79 -6.74 14.22
C ASN A 516 -21.16 -6.35 13.65
N SER A 517 -21.14 -5.60 12.56
CA SER A 517 -22.32 -5.33 11.73
C SER A 517 -22.46 -6.29 10.54
N GLY A 518 -21.81 -7.48 10.62
CA GLY A 518 -21.69 -8.44 9.52
C GLY A 518 -20.50 -8.20 8.60
N GLU A 519 -19.95 -6.98 8.58
CA GLU A 519 -18.81 -6.62 7.72
C GLU A 519 -17.55 -6.21 8.49
N ASN A 520 -17.63 -5.96 9.79
CA ASN A 520 -16.52 -5.40 10.58
C ASN A 520 -15.51 -6.44 11.07
N ILE A 521 -15.89 -7.71 11.17
CA ILE A 521 -15.07 -8.79 11.72
C ILE A 521 -14.92 -9.92 10.70
N SER A 522 -13.71 -10.44 10.57
CA SER A 522 -13.36 -11.63 9.79
C SER A 522 -12.94 -12.78 10.70
N ALA A 523 -12.83 -14.01 10.16
CA ALA A 523 -12.45 -15.22 10.90
C ALA A 523 -11.50 -16.09 10.07
N ILE A 524 -10.33 -15.55 9.71
CA ILE A 524 -9.31 -16.24 8.93
C ILE A 524 -8.20 -16.71 9.85
N SER A 525 -7.88 -18.00 9.82
CA SER A 525 -6.84 -18.55 10.69
C SER A 525 -5.46 -17.95 10.43
N PRO A 526 -4.60 -17.81 11.46
CA PRO A 526 -3.25 -17.30 11.30
C PRO A 526 -2.42 -18.06 10.27
N GLN A 527 -2.62 -19.39 10.14
CA GLN A 527 -1.98 -20.23 9.13
C GLN A 527 -2.36 -19.78 7.71
N LYS A 528 -3.67 -19.57 7.46
CA LYS A 528 -4.14 -19.09 6.15
C LYS A 528 -3.62 -17.69 5.84
N LEU A 529 -3.51 -16.82 6.85
CA LEU A 529 -2.93 -15.48 6.68
C LEU A 529 -1.43 -15.53 6.35
N ALA A 530 -0.73 -16.52 6.88
CA ALA A 530 0.69 -16.73 6.60
C ALA A 530 0.96 -17.31 5.20
N GLU A 531 0.09 -18.20 4.71
CA GLU A 531 0.38 -19.04 3.53
C GLU A 531 -0.40 -18.63 2.27
N ASN A 532 -1.44 -17.81 2.38
CA ASN A 532 -2.36 -17.54 1.27
C ASN A 532 -2.50 -16.04 0.98
N ALA A 533 -1.99 -15.58 -0.16
CA ALA A 533 -2.10 -14.18 -0.60
C ALA A 533 -3.55 -13.67 -0.71
N PHE A 534 -4.52 -14.56 -1.03
CA PHE A 534 -5.94 -14.19 -1.07
C PHE A 534 -6.54 -13.96 0.32
N ALA A 535 -5.96 -14.52 1.38
CA ALA A 535 -6.47 -14.36 2.73
C ALA A 535 -6.37 -12.89 3.21
N GLY A 536 -5.36 -12.16 2.77
CA GLY A 536 -5.18 -10.74 3.05
C GLY A 536 -6.37 -9.90 2.62
N SER A 537 -6.93 -10.16 1.43
CA SER A 537 -8.10 -9.43 0.92
C SER A 537 -9.37 -9.62 1.75
N SER A 538 -9.48 -10.75 2.45
CA SER A 538 -10.64 -11.05 3.31
C SER A 538 -10.61 -10.32 4.65
N ILE A 539 -9.43 -9.89 5.10
CA ILE A 539 -9.27 -9.14 6.36
C ILE A 539 -9.04 -7.64 6.13
N TYR A 540 -8.70 -7.25 4.90
CA TYR A 540 -8.49 -5.84 4.57
C TYR A 540 -9.76 -5.03 4.85
N GLY A 541 -9.59 -3.93 5.55
CA GLY A 541 -10.69 -3.05 5.93
C GLY A 541 -11.59 -3.59 7.05
N LYS A 542 -11.27 -4.70 7.71
CA LYS A 542 -11.97 -5.17 8.91
C LYS A 542 -11.40 -4.52 10.16
N LEU A 543 -12.23 -4.36 11.20
CA LEU A 543 -11.78 -3.88 12.51
C LEU A 543 -10.94 -4.95 13.21
N ALA A 544 -11.41 -6.20 13.17
CA ALA A 544 -10.70 -7.32 13.76
C ALA A 544 -10.82 -8.59 12.91
N ASN A 545 -9.83 -9.46 13.05
CA ASN A 545 -9.87 -10.85 12.61
C ASN A 545 -9.86 -11.74 13.85
N ILE A 546 -10.99 -12.43 14.09
CA ILE A 546 -11.22 -13.22 15.30
C ILE A 546 -11.32 -14.69 14.95
N VAL A 547 -10.45 -15.51 15.54
CA VAL A 547 -10.46 -16.97 15.36
C VAL A 547 -10.68 -17.62 16.72
N ASP A 548 -11.80 -18.30 16.86
CA ASP A 548 -12.07 -19.15 18.02
C ASP A 548 -11.64 -20.59 17.71
N ASP A 549 -11.04 -21.25 18.68
CA ASP A 549 -10.56 -22.64 18.60
C ASP A 549 -9.59 -22.89 17.43
N GLN A 550 -8.40 -22.25 17.52
CA GLN A 550 -7.35 -22.48 16.54
C GLN A 550 -6.79 -23.90 16.66
N PRO A 551 -6.70 -24.68 15.55
CA PRO A 551 -6.06 -25.99 15.56
C PRO A 551 -4.57 -25.93 15.88
N ASP A 552 -4.02 -26.99 16.44
CA ASP A 552 -2.58 -27.14 16.71
C ASP A 552 -1.81 -27.47 15.42
N GLU A 553 -1.81 -26.51 14.50
CA GLU A 553 -1.08 -26.58 13.24
C GLU A 553 0.13 -25.68 13.26
N VAL A 554 1.24 -26.14 12.66
CA VAL A 554 2.48 -25.39 12.60
C VAL A 554 2.40 -24.24 11.58
N ILE A 555 2.68 -23.02 12.01
CA ILE A 555 2.87 -21.86 11.13
C ILE A 555 4.32 -21.86 10.63
N ARG A 556 4.51 -22.19 9.35
CA ARG A 556 5.85 -22.39 8.76
C ARG A 556 6.56 -21.09 8.41
N ASP A 557 5.83 -20.13 7.86
CA ASP A 557 6.33 -18.79 7.51
C ASP A 557 5.42 -17.74 8.11
N SER A 558 5.89 -17.03 9.10
CA SER A 558 5.13 -15.97 9.78
C SER A 558 5.41 -14.57 9.23
N GLY A 559 6.12 -14.43 8.11
CA GLY A 559 6.52 -13.14 7.54
C GLY A 559 5.33 -12.22 7.29
N THR A 560 4.36 -12.67 6.52
CA THR A 560 3.13 -11.94 6.21
C THR A 560 2.30 -11.65 7.47
N LEU A 561 2.14 -12.64 8.35
CA LEU A 561 1.42 -12.48 9.61
C LEU A 561 2.06 -11.41 10.50
N LYS A 562 3.38 -11.40 10.62
CA LYS A 562 4.13 -10.36 11.38
C LYS A 562 3.89 -8.96 10.80
N THR A 563 3.85 -8.84 9.49
CA THR A 563 3.57 -7.57 8.80
C THR A 563 2.14 -7.11 9.06
N ILE A 564 1.16 -8.02 9.01
CA ILE A 564 -0.24 -7.72 9.34
C ILE A 564 -0.37 -7.23 10.78
N ILE A 565 0.20 -7.95 11.74
CA ILE A 565 0.15 -7.60 13.18
C ILE A 565 0.75 -6.20 13.45
N THR A 566 1.76 -5.81 12.70
CA THR A 566 2.43 -4.51 12.87
C THR A 566 1.84 -3.39 12.01
N GLY A 567 0.75 -3.61 11.30
CA GLY A 567 0.11 -2.61 10.44
C GLY A 567 0.96 -2.21 9.24
N GLY A 568 1.78 -3.14 8.74
CA GLY A 568 2.64 -2.92 7.59
C GLY A 568 1.91 -3.07 6.25
N TYR A 569 2.65 -2.84 5.18
CA TYR A 569 2.13 -3.01 3.82
C TYR A 569 2.21 -4.47 3.38
N VAL A 570 1.10 -4.98 2.87
CA VAL A 570 0.95 -6.37 2.39
C VAL A 570 0.36 -6.33 0.98
N ASP A 571 0.86 -7.18 0.11
CA ASP A 571 0.26 -7.41 -1.20
C ASP A 571 -0.93 -8.36 -1.03
N ILE A 572 -2.11 -7.88 -1.38
CA ILE A 572 -3.36 -8.66 -1.35
C ILE A 572 -3.81 -8.96 -2.78
N GLU A 573 -4.43 -10.13 -2.96
CA GLU A 573 -4.96 -10.55 -4.25
C GLU A 573 -6.48 -10.73 -4.17
N TYR A 574 -7.18 -10.28 -5.20
CA TYR A 574 -8.61 -10.54 -5.37
C TYR A 574 -8.81 -11.56 -6.50
N LYS A 575 -9.73 -12.49 -6.32
CA LYS A 575 -10.03 -13.49 -7.34
C LYS A 575 -10.49 -12.82 -8.65
N GLY A 576 -9.70 -12.98 -9.71
CA GLY A 576 -9.98 -12.41 -11.03
C GLY A 576 -9.56 -10.94 -11.22
N LYS A 577 -8.88 -10.34 -10.24
CA LYS A 577 -8.28 -8.99 -10.32
C LYS A 577 -6.77 -9.08 -10.05
N GLY A 578 -6.05 -7.99 -10.30
CA GLY A 578 -4.63 -7.87 -9.98
C GLY A 578 -4.35 -7.85 -8.48
N SER A 579 -3.06 -7.90 -8.10
CA SER A 579 -2.62 -7.66 -6.72
C SER A 579 -2.58 -6.17 -6.41
N GLN A 580 -2.86 -5.82 -5.17
CA GLN A 580 -2.78 -4.47 -4.64
C GLN A 580 -1.98 -4.44 -3.35
N THR A 581 -1.03 -3.52 -3.21
CA THR A 581 -0.31 -3.28 -1.95
C THR A 581 -1.12 -2.36 -1.05
N VAL A 582 -1.52 -2.85 0.12
CA VAL A 582 -2.35 -2.12 1.08
C VAL A 582 -1.73 -2.12 2.47
N GLN A 583 -2.01 -1.07 3.24
CA GLN A 583 -1.65 -1.04 4.65
C GLN A 583 -2.72 -1.78 5.47
N MET A 584 -2.29 -2.74 6.31
CA MET A 584 -3.19 -3.52 7.16
C MET A 584 -3.40 -2.82 8.50
N ASN A 585 -4.67 -2.65 8.89
CA ASN A 585 -5.06 -2.04 10.17
C ASN A 585 -6.04 -2.93 10.94
N THR A 586 -6.00 -4.24 10.71
CA THR A 586 -6.92 -5.21 11.32
C THR A 586 -6.29 -5.83 12.55
N VAL A 587 -6.97 -5.78 13.69
CA VAL A 587 -6.51 -6.40 14.94
C VAL A 587 -6.71 -7.91 14.87
N CYS A 588 -5.65 -8.68 15.11
CA CYS A 588 -5.71 -10.14 15.13
C CYS A 588 -5.96 -10.64 16.56
N ILE A 589 -7.02 -11.42 16.76
CA ILE A 589 -7.39 -12.04 18.03
C ILE A 589 -7.64 -13.53 17.80
N THR A 590 -7.00 -14.37 18.58
CA THR A 590 -7.13 -15.84 18.45
C THR A 590 -7.31 -16.48 19.81
N ALA A 591 -8.19 -17.46 19.91
CA ALA A 591 -8.34 -18.30 21.10
C ALA A 591 -7.90 -19.73 20.80
N SER A 592 -7.28 -20.41 21.76
CA SER A 592 -6.91 -21.81 21.64
C SER A 592 -6.70 -22.47 23.01
N ASN A 593 -6.72 -23.80 23.00
CA ASN A 593 -6.32 -24.62 24.16
C ASN A 593 -4.82 -24.97 24.15
N HIS A 594 -4.13 -24.63 23.08
CA HIS A 594 -2.71 -24.88 22.86
C HIS A 594 -1.97 -23.56 22.65
N TYR A 595 -0.66 -23.53 22.96
CA TYR A 595 0.18 -22.43 22.50
C TYR A 595 0.29 -22.47 20.96
N PRO A 596 0.42 -21.32 20.29
CA PRO A 596 0.63 -21.33 18.86
C PRO A 596 1.98 -21.95 18.52
N ASN A 597 2.01 -22.79 17.49
CA ASN A 597 3.21 -23.51 17.07
C ASN A 597 3.86 -22.79 15.88
N PHE A 598 5.00 -22.13 16.11
CA PHE A 598 5.77 -21.42 15.09
C PHE A 598 7.09 -22.15 14.81
N ARG A 599 7.36 -22.41 13.53
CA ARG A 599 8.62 -23.01 13.12
C ARG A 599 9.80 -22.05 13.06
N GLU A 600 9.63 -20.81 13.43
CA GLU A 600 10.68 -19.82 13.37
C GLU A 600 11.60 -19.87 14.59
N HIS A 601 12.91 -19.92 14.31
CA HIS A 601 13.94 -19.74 15.31
C HIS A 601 14.21 -18.25 15.53
N GLY A 602 13.64 -17.66 16.58
CA GLY A 602 13.96 -16.29 16.98
C GLY A 602 12.82 -15.56 17.70
N ASN A 603 13.18 -14.54 18.48
CA ASN A 603 12.27 -13.75 19.33
C ASN A 603 11.35 -12.78 18.54
N GLN A 604 11.27 -12.90 17.21
CA GLN A 604 10.57 -11.91 16.39
C GLN A 604 9.05 -11.97 16.56
N ILE A 605 8.47 -13.18 16.53
CA ILE A 605 7.05 -13.38 16.74
C ILE A 605 6.66 -13.17 18.22
N ASN A 606 7.55 -13.55 19.16
CA ASN A 606 7.33 -13.43 20.61
C ASN A 606 7.06 -11.98 21.04
N LYS A 607 7.70 -11.01 20.35
CA LYS A 607 7.47 -9.58 20.58
C LYS A 607 6.11 -9.10 20.09
N ARG A 608 5.46 -9.85 19.20
CA ARG A 608 4.19 -9.50 18.56
C ARG A 608 2.99 -10.23 19.14
N LEU A 609 3.21 -11.20 20.01
CA LEU A 609 2.16 -11.89 20.75
C LEU A 609 1.91 -11.23 22.10
N HIS A 610 0.63 -11.13 22.47
CA HIS A 610 0.17 -10.82 23.80
C HIS A 610 -0.72 -11.95 24.25
N ILE A 611 -0.18 -12.85 25.09
CA ILE A 611 -0.85 -14.09 25.50
C ILE A 611 -1.56 -13.82 26.82
N LEU A 612 -2.89 -13.93 26.79
CA LEU A 612 -3.75 -13.78 27.97
C LEU A 612 -4.17 -15.16 28.45
N PRO A 613 -3.73 -15.60 29.65
CA PRO A 613 -4.17 -16.86 30.22
C PRO A 613 -5.61 -16.75 30.74
N PHE A 614 -6.40 -17.80 30.47
CA PHE A 614 -7.78 -18.01 30.91
C PHE A 614 -7.82 -19.30 31.74
N ASP A 615 -7.54 -19.20 33.03
CA ASP A 615 -7.38 -20.36 33.91
C ASP A 615 -8.65 -20.70 34.68
N HIS A 616 -9.64 -19.79 34.73
CA HIS A 616 -10.93 -20.03 35.39
C HIS A 616 -11.70 -21.19 34.72
N ASN A 617 -12.35 -22.01 35.53
CA ASN A 617 -13.18 -23.11 35.03
C ASN A 617 -14.62 -22.92 35.46
N PHE A 618 -15.47 -22.44 34.55
CA PHE A 618 -16.89 -22.21 34.80
C PHE A 618 -17.71 -23.48 35.11
N MET A 619 -17.15 -24.66 34.83
CA MET A 619 -17.79 -25.92 35.20
C MET A 619 -17.87 -26.10 36.73
N ASN A 620 -16.98 -25.48 37.47
CA ASN A 620 -16.90 -25.57 38.93
C ASN A 620 -17.71 -24.48 39.65
N ASP A 621 -18.32 -23.53 38.89
CA ASP A 621 -19.08 -22.45 39.49
C ASP A 621 -20.44 -22.94 40.06
N SER A 622 -20.73 -22.56 41.29
CA SER A 622 -22.02 -22.84 41.95
C SER A 622 -23.19 -22.13 41.27
N GLU A 623 -22.96 -20.97 40.66
CA GLU A 623 -23.93 -20.16 39.92
C GLU A 623 -23.82 -20.34 38.40
N ARG A 624 -23.45 -21.53 37.96
CA ARG A 624 -23.28 -21.81 36.53
C ARG A 624 -24.61 -21.67 35.79
N ILE A 625 -24.58 -20.89 34.71
CA ILE A 625 -25.68 -20.85 33.73
C ILE A 625 -25.25 -21.57 32.45
N SER A 626 -26.23 -21.93 31.63
CA SER A 626 -25.94 -22.57 30.34
C SER A 626 -25.22 -21.59 29.41
N GLU A 627 -24.44 -22.10 28.46
CA GLU A 627 -23.78 -21.30 27.45
C GLU A 627 -24.78 -20.45 26.65
N MET A 628 -25.94 -21.05 26.29
CA MET A 628 -26.99 -20.34 25.58
C MET A 628 -27.58 -19.19 26.40
N GLU A 629 -27.75 -19.36 27.71
CA GLU A 629 -28.21 -18.27 28.58
C GLU A 629 -27.18 -17.18 28.73
N SER A 630 -25.88 -17.53 28.86
CA SER A 630 -24.79 -16.61 28.87
C SER A 630 -24.74 -15.76 27.59
N MET A 631 -24.90 -16.39 26.42
CA MET A 631 -24.96 -15.71 25.14
C MET A 631 -26.13 -14.72 25.06
N LYS A 632 -27.34 -15.13 25.50
CA LYS A 632 -28.50 -14.23 25.55
C LYS A 632 -28.27 -13.00 26.43
N GLN A 633 -27.63 -13.17 27.58
CA GLN A 633 -27.28 -12.05 28.47
C GLN A 633 -26.33 -11.06 27.77
N LEU A 634 -25.35 -11.56 27.01
CA LEU A 634 -24.39 -10.75 26.27
C LEU A 634 -24.97 -10.07 25.01
N GLU A 635 -26.12 -10.52 24.51
CA GLU A 635 -26.84 -9.90 23.38
C GLU A 635 -27.70 -8.70 23.80
N THR A 636 -27.89 -8.48 25.09
CA THR A 636 -28.68 -7.34 25.59
C THR A 636 -28.08 -6.02 25.16
N VAL A 637 -28.92 -4.98 25.08
CA VAL A 637 -28.47 -3.64 24.75
C VAL A 637 -27.49 -3.12 25.80
N SER A 638 -27.78 -3.34 27.11
CA SER A 638 -26.92 -2.94 28.22
C SER A 638 -25.52 -3.55 28.15
N ALA A 639 -25.43 -4.86 27.86
CA ALA A 639 -24.16 -5.57 27.75
C ALA A 639 -23.28 -5.00 26.61
N ARG A 640 -23.88 -4.82 25.43
CA ARG A 640 -23.16 -4.26 24.28
C ARG A 640 -22.70 -2.82 24.50
N GLU A 641 -23.58 -1.95 25.02
CA GLU A 641 -23.26 -0.56 25.35
C GLU A 641 -22.15 -0.49 26.40
N TYR A 642 -22.16 -1.40 27.39
CA TYR A 642 -21.12 -1.44 28.41
C TYR A 642 -19.78 -1.89 27.84
N VAL A 643 -19.72 -2.94 27.01
CA VAL A 643 -18.48 -3.37 26.34
C VAL A 643 -17.93 -2.24 25.46
N LEU A 644 -18.78 -1.51 24.72
CA LEU A 644 -18.35 -0.36 23.93
C LEU A 644 -17.78 0.76 24.84
N LYS A 645 -18.40 1.03 25.97
CA LYS A 645 -17.89 2.00 26.96
C LYS A 645 -16.52 1.57 27.50
N LEU A 646 -16.35 0.29 27.87
CA LEU A 646 -15.07 -0.24 28.35
C LEU A 646 -13.97 -0.06 27.28
N ALA A 647 -14.27 -0.29 26.00
CA ALA A 647 -13.34 -0.06 24.91
C ALA A 647 -12.92 1.42 24.80
N ILE A 648 -13.87 2.34 24.90
CA ILE A 648 -13.62 3.80 24.83
C ILE A 648 -12.79 4.25 26.03
N ASP A 649 -13.12 3.78 27.23
CA ASP A 649 -12.40 4.12 28.45
C ASP A 649 -10.97 3.57 28.41
N ALA A 650 -10.76 2.36 27.88
CA ALA A 650 -9.44 1.80 27.66
C ALA A 650 -8.59 2.66 26.69
N ILE A 651 -9.17 3.13 25.57
CA ILE A 651 -8.46 4.03 24.64
C ILE A 651 -8.03 5.31 25.36
N LYS A 652 -8.92 5.92 26.17
CA LYS A 652 -8.57 7.11 26.95
C LYS A 652 -7.38 6.89 27.87
N GLU A 653 -7.35 5.74 28.54
CA GLU A 653 -6.22 5.37 29.44
C GLU A 653 -4.94 5.04 28.66
N MET A 654 -5.06 4.33 27.54
CA MET A 654 -3.91 4.03 26.67
C MET A 654 -3.28 5.32 26.11
N LYS A 655 -4.09 6.30 25.69
CA LYS A 655 -3.60 7.60 25.20
C LYS A 655 -2.83 8.39 26.25
N LYS A 656 -3.18 8.29 27.54
CA LYS A 656 -2.44 8.95 28.62
C LYS A 656 -1.05 8.36 28.81
N ARG A 657 -0.83 7.11 28.45
CA ARG A 657 0.46 6.41 28.58
C ARG A 657 1.32 6.53 27.33
N LYS A 658 1.21 5.76 26.40
CA LYS A 658 1.66 5.69 25.00
C LYS A 658 0.84 4.56 24.40
N VAL A 659 0.24 4.81 23.30
CA VAL A 659 -0.82 3.98 22.75
C VAL A 659 -0.41 2.55 22.40
N ASP A 660 0.85 2.34 22.09
CA ASP A 660 1.44 1.04 21.75
C ASP A 660 1.81 0.17 22.96
N ILE A 661 1.64 0.70 24.18
CA ILE A 661 2.02 0.01 25.42
C ILE A 661 0.79 -0.46 26.17
N LEU A 662 0.58 -1.78 26.20
CA LEU A 662 -0.43 -2.42 27.03
C LEU A 662 -0.07 -2.32 28.52
N THR A 663 -1.09 -2.42 29.37
CA THR A 663 -0.88 -2.54 30.82
C THR A 663 0.02 -3.75 31.11
N TYR A 664 1.06 -3.56 31.92
CA TYR A 664 1.90 -4.67 32.35
C TYR A 664 1.07 -5.71 33.10
N ASN A 665 1.27 -6.96 32.73
CA ASN A 665 0.53 -8.10 33.24
C ASN A 665 1.53 -9.26 33.45
N GLU A 666 1.83 -9.59 34.70
CA GLU A 666 2.76 -10.63 35.05
C GLU A 666 2.30 -12.02 34.57
N LYS A 667 0.98 -12.31 34.61
CA LYS A 667 0.43 -13.59 34.12
C LYS A 667 0.61 -13.70 32.60
N ALA A 668 0.50 -12.59 31.87
CA ALA A 668 0.72 -12.58 30.42
C ALA A 668 2.21 -12.75 30.07
N GLU A 669 3.13 -12.17 30.85
CA GLU A 669 4.57 -12.39 30.67
C GLU A 669 4.99 -13.81 31.02
N GLU A 670 4.42 -14.41 32.08
CA GLU A 670 4.62 -15.82 32.41
C GLU A 670 4.09 -16.74 31.30
N ALA A 671 2.87 -16.51 30.80
CA ALA A 671 2.31 -17.27 29.70
C ALA A 671 3.16 -17.15 28.42
N LYS A 672 3.75 -15.98 28.18
CA LYS A 672 4.68 -15.76 27.07
C LYS A 672 6.01 -16.49 27.27
N GLN A 673 6.53 -16.55 28.49
CA GLN A 673 7.71 -17.34 28.79
C GLN A 673 7.44 -18.83 28.55
N ASN A 674 6.33 -19.36 29.04
CA ASN A 674 5.90 -20.75 28.81
C ASN A 674 5.72 -21.05 27.31
N PHE A 675 5.16 -20.10 26.54
CA PHE A 675 5.08 -20.20 25.09
C PHE A 675 6.47 -20.26 24.42
N MET A 676 7.43 -19.48 24.88
CA MET A 676 8.79 -19.51 24.36
C MET A 676 9.47 -20.85 24.64
N GLU A 677 9.27 -21.42 25.82
CA GLU A 677 9.75 -22.74 26.19
C GLU A 677 9.08 -23.85 25.37
N TYR A 678 7.76 -23.76 25.16
CA TYR A 678 7.01 -24.71 24.32
C TYR A 678 7.50 -24.73 22.87
N ASN A 679 7.90 -23.57 22.32
CA ASN A 679 8.40 -23.45 20.94
C ASN A 679 9.93 -23.54 20.84
N ASP A 680 10.65 -23.81 21.93
CA ASP A 680 12.09 -24.03 21.90
C ASP A 680 12.38 -25.45 21.39
N PRO A 681 12.89 -25.62 20.16
CA PRO A 681 13.16 -26.95 19.60
C PRO A 681 14.28 -27.68 20.35
N LEU A 682 14.95 -27.02 21.28
CA LEU A 682 16.04 -27.56 22.08
C LEU A 682 15.69 -27.69 23.55
N ALA A 683 14.45 -27.37 23.97
CA ALA A 683 14.09 -27.41 25.39
C ALA A 683 14.38 -28.79 26.01
N ASP A 684 13.91 -29.87 25.38
CA ASP A 684 14.13 -31.24 25.85
C ASP A 684 15.60 -31.66 25.75
N PHE A 685 16.29 -31.23 24.67
CA PHE A 685 17.71 -31.48 24.53
C PHE A 685 18.53 -30.82 25.65
N PHE A 686 18.22 -29.55 25.99
CA PHE A 686 18.90 -28.84 27.09
C PHE A 686 18.49 -29.33 28.49
N PHE A 687 17.41 -30.08 28.61
CA PHE A 687 17.07 -30.78 29.83
C PHE A 687 17.98 -31.99 30.07
N GLU A 688 18.35 -32.70 28.98
CA GLU A 688 19.26 -33.86 29.05
C GLU A 688 20.74 -33.46 29.09
N TYR A 689 21.10 -32.35 28.40
CA TYR A 689 22.48 -31.89 28.23
C TYR A 689 22.67 -30.49 28.83
N ASP A 690 23.17 -30.44 30.05
CA ASP A 690 23.36 -29.19 30.78
C ASP A 690 24.61 -28.41 30.35
N LYS A 691 24.85 -27.25 30.98
CA LYS A 691 26.03 -26.40 30.72
C LYS A 691 27.33 -27.15 30.91
N GLN A 692 27.42 -28.01 31.93
CA GLN A 692 28.64 -28.77 32.27
C GLN A 692 29.01 -29.72 31.12
N PHE A 693 28.06 -30.41 30.54
CA PHE A 693 28.28 -31.25 29.36
C PHE A 693 29.00 -30.47 28.25
N PHE A 694 28.51 -29.28 27.87
CA PHE A 694 29.14 -28.46 26.83
C PHE A 694 30.51 -27.93 27.19
N GLU A 695 30.81 -27.76 28.47
CA GLU A 695 32.15 -27.39 28.97
C GLU A 695 33.15 -28.54 28.89
N GLU A 696 32.70 -29.78 29.03
CA GLU A 696 33.55 -30.95 29.14
C GLU A 696 33.83 -31.65 27.80
N VAL A 697 32.90 -31.60 26.86
CA VAL A 697 33.04 -32.35 25.58
C VAL A 697 33.66 -31.51 24.45
N ARG A 698 34.21 -32.17 23.44
CA ARG A 698 34.62 -31.49 22.18
C ARG A 698 33.41 -30.96 21.46
N GLY A 699 33.57 -29.90 20.68
CA GLY A 699 32.49 -29.34 19.89
C GLY A 699 31.90 -30.33 18.86
N THR A 700 32.76 -31.23 18.33
CA THR A 700 32.31 -32.34 17.44
C THR A 700 31.45 -33.36 18.16
N ASP A 701 31.76 -33.65 19.44
CA ASP A 701 31.00 -34.62 20.22
C ASP A 701 29.65 -34.00 20.66
N ALA A 702 29.61 -32.71 20.98
CA ALA A 702 28.37 -32.02 21.24
C ALA A 702 27.43 -31.98 20.00
N LEU A 703 27.97 -31.74 18.82
CA LEU A 703 27.20 -31.81 17.57
C LEU A 703 26.70 -33.23 17.30
N LYS A 704 27.53 -34.23 17.55
CA LYS A 704 27.13 -35.63 17.36
C LYS A 704 26.04 -36.05 18.34
N ALA A 705 26.15 -35.66 19.62
CA ALA A 705 25.13 -35.91 20.62
C ALA A 705 23.79 -35.27 20.22
N TYR A 706 23.80 -34.05 19.66
CA TYR A 706 22.59 -33.41 19.14
C TYR A 706 22.02 -34.18 17.91
N ASP A 707 22.84 -34.59 16.97
CA ASP A 707 22.40 -35.35 15.79
C ASP A 707 21.82 -36.73 16.19
N GLU A 708 22.39 -37.42 17.19
CA GLU A 708 21.89 -38.67 17.75
C GLU A 708 20.57 -38.45 18.48
N TRP A 709 20.50 -37.44 19.36
CA TRP A 709 19.29 -37.08 20.08
C TRP A 709 18.13 -36.73 19.13
N CYS A 710 18.40 -35.97 18.06
CA CYS A 710 17.40 -35.68 17.03
C CYS A 710 16.84 -36.92 16.34
N LYS A 711 17.68 -37.95 16.09
CA LYS A 711 17.25 -39.22 15.50
C LYS A 711 16.39 -40.01 16.48
N ASP A 712 16.82 -40.11 17.74
CA ASP A 712 16.14 -40.90 18.77
C ASP A 712 14.77 -40.26 19.13
N ASN A 713 14.68 -38.95 19.10
CA ASN A 713 13.46 -38.21 19.38
C ASN A 713 12.66 -37.84 18.12
N HIS A 714 13.01 -38.43 16.96
CA HIS A 714 12.30 -38.25 15.67
C HIS A 714 12.09 -36.77 15.28
N VAL A 715 13.06 -35.90 15.56
CA VAL A 715 12.98 -34.48 15.23
C VAL A 715 12.95 -34.33 13.72
N GLN A 716 11.82 -33.92 13.16
CA GLN A 716 11.61 -33.84 11.70
C GLN A 716 12.53 -32.82 11.02
N HIS A 717 12.97 -31.79 11.73
CA HIS A 717 13.74 -30.67 11.21
C HIS A 717 14.81 -30.20 12.19
N PRO A 718 15.93 -30.94 12.31
CA PRO A 718 17.04 -30.55 13.17
C PRO A 718 17.63 -29.19 12.80
N LEU A 719 18.11 -28.45 13.79
CA LEU A 719 18.86 -27.23 13.55
C LEU A 719 20.14 -27.54 12.79
N GLY A 720 20.50 -26.69 11.85
CA GLY A 720 21.81 -26.74 11.23
C GLY A 720 22.90 -26.42 12.25
N GLN A 721 24.13 -26.95 12.03
CA GLN A 721 25.25 -26.80 12.98
C GLN A 721 25.53 -25.39 13.47
N LYS A 722 25.33 -24.36 12.60
CA LYS A 722 25.50 -22.97 12.97
C LYS A 722 24.42 -22.54 13.96
N GLN A 723 23.17 -22.84 13.67
CA GLN A 723 22.01 -22.48 14.54
C GLN A 723 22.10 -23.18 15.89
N PHE A 724 22.46 -24.45 15.92
CA PHE A 724 22.69 -25.20 17.16
C PHE A 724 23.81 -24.56 18.00
N LYS A 725 24.95 -24.21 17.39
CA LYS A 725 26.05 -23.52 18.09
C LYS A 725 25.59 -22.18 18.68
N ASP A 726 24.85 -21.39 17.91
CA ASP A 726 24.34 -20.10 18.34
C ASP A 726 23.33 -20.26 19.50
N ALA A 727 22.49 -21.30 19.45
CA ALA A 727 21.52 -21.62 20.50
C ALA A 727 22.21 -21.99 21.82
N VAL A 728 23.19 -22.90 21.81
CA VAL A 728 23.99 -23.29 22.98
C VAL A 728 24.73 -22.09 23.57
N CYS A 729 25.35 -21.28 22.68
CA CYS A 729 26.06 -20.06 23.09
C CYS A 729 25.13 -19.07 23.77
N THR A 730 23.91 -18.92 23.29
CA THR A 730 22.90 -18.03 23.85
C THR A 730 22.36 -18.55 25.18
N LYS A 731 21.97 -19.84 25.21
CA LYS A 731 21.36 -20.48 26.40
C LYS A 731 22.27 -20.43 27.63
N TYR A 732 23.56 -20.74 27.44
CA TYR A 732 24.51 -20.91 28.55
C TYR A 732 25.53 -19.77 28.69
N GLY A 733 25.41 -18.69 27.90
CA GLY A 733 26.36 -17.57 27.89
C GLY A 733 27.78 -17.99 27.47
N MET A 734 27.87 -18.89 26.49
CA MET A 734 29.13 -19.44 25.99
C MET A 734 29.57 -18.80 24.68
N GLU A 735 30.76 -19.14 24.22
CA GLU A 735 31.32 -18.80 22.92
C GLU A 735 31.94 -20.03 22.23
N TRP A 736 31.85 -20.12 20.90
CA TRP A 736 32.48 -21.18 20.15
C TRP A 736 33.91 -20.83 19.82
N LYS A 737 34.87 -21.35 20.66
CA LYS A 737 36.30 -21.06 20.53
C LYS A 737 37.15 -22.28 20.88
N ASP A 738 38.48 -22.13 20.73
CA ASP A 738 39.44 -23.13 21.20
C ASP A 738 39.38 -23.23 22.74
N LYS A 739 39.26 -24.46 23.26
CA LYS A 739 39.25 -24.80 24.65
C LYS A 739 40.09 -26.03 24.94
N LYS A 740 40.51 -26.20 26.18
CA LYS A 740 41.24 -27.42 26.65
C LYS A 740 40.23 -28.44 27.16
N VAL A 741 40.27 -29.67 26.60
CA VAL A 741 39.43 -30.78 27.04
C VAL A 741 40.32 -31.96 27.37
N LYS A 742 40.03 -32.71 28.43
CA LYS A 742 40.75 -33.96 28.76
C LYS A 742 40.22 -35.12 27.85
N ILE A 743 41.08 -35.68 27.02
CA ILE A 743 40.76 -36.82 26.15
C ILE A 743 41.71 -37.94 26.52
N ASN A 744 41.18 -39.06 27.01
CA ASN A 744 41.99 -40.22 27.48
C ASN A 744 43.11 -39.80 28.51
N GLY A 745 42.76 -38.93 29.47
CA GLY A 745 43.67 -38.43 30.49
C GLY A 745 44.64 -37.34 30.03
N THR A 746 44.72 -37.02 28.73
CA THR A 746 45.61 -35.99 28.16
C THR A 746 44.83 -34.73 27.82
N SER A 747 45.32 -33.54 28.25
CA SER A 747 44.71 -32.26 27.89
C SER A 747 45.02 -31.89 26.43
N LYS A 748 43.99 -31.74 25.59
CA LYS A 748 44.11 -31.30 24.19
C LYS A 748 43.34 -30.04 23.95
N THR A 749 43.87 -29.15 23.10
CA THR A 749 43.16 -27.95 22.61
C THR A 749 42.28 -28.32 21.45
N VAL A 750 40.96 -28.04 21.55
CA VAL A 750 39.96 -28.40 20.55
C VAL A 750 38.93 -27.29 20.42
N LYS A 751 38.26 -27.21 19.25
CA LYS A 751 37.07 -26.34 19.08
C LYS A 751 35.91 -26.85 19.92
N GLY A 752 35.24 -25.94 20.62
CA GLY A 752 34.08 -26.28 21.41
C GLY A 752 33.46 -25.07 22.09
N PHE A 753 32.50 -25.33 22.97
CA PHE A 753 31.81 -24.30 23.74
C PHE A 753 32.65 -23.93 24.96
N LYS A 754 32.90 -22.64 25.18
CA LYS A 754 33.67 -22.09 26.30
C LYS A 754 32.87 -21.01 26.99
N SER A 755 32.78 -21.06 28.31
CA SER A 755 32.14 -20.00 29.09
C SER A 755 32.83 -18.66 28.87
N LYS A 756 32.06 -17.60 28.69
CA LYS A 756 32.59 -16.23 28.66
C LYS A 756 33.15 -15.87 30.03
N PRO A 757 34.28 -15.15 30.10
CA PRO A 757 34.75 -14.61 31.35
C PRO A 757 33.65 -13.70 31.93
N ALA A 758 33.47 -13.78 33.25
CA ALA A 758 32.56 -12.87 33.96
C ALA A 758 33.02 -11.42 33.70
N THR A 759 32.21 -10.64 33.04
CA THR A 759 32.42 -9.18 32.98
C THR A 759 31.99 -8.63 34.34
N TYR A 760 32.98 -8.20 35.12
CA TYR A 760 32.79 -7.46 36.37
C TYR A 760 32.28 -6.05 36.06
#